data_cf325d843b2b9984243e2c37526f7e7b
#
_entry.id   cf325d843b2b9984243e2c37526f7e7b
#
_cell.length_a   1.000
_cell.length_b   1.000
_cell.length_c   1.000
_cell.angle_alpha   90.00
_cell.angle_beta   90.00
_cell.angle_gamma   90.00
#
_symmetry.space_group_name_H-M   'P 1'
#
loop_
_entity.id
_entity.type
_entity.pdbx_description
1 polymer ?
#
loop_
_entity_poly.entity_id
_entity_poly.type
_entity_poly.pdbx_seq_one_letter_code
_entity_poly.pdbx_strand_id
1 'polypeptide(L)'
;APRRGEGGARTARLRPPSRLAVIQALERAGLLPAIVFVFSRAGCEQAVTQAVAGGVDLTTEDEALRIREVVERRTADIPRADLGVLGFHAWAHALERGVAAHHAGLLPVFKETVEELFSAGLVKVVYATETLALGINMPARTVVLESVRKWNGSAHVTLTPGEYTQLTGRAGRRGIDVEGHAVVLASDDLEPDFVSSLASRRTYPLVSAFRPTYNMAVNLLGRSTRSRAREVLESSFAQFQADRGVVELAARARAKRRGLAELEERMHCHLGDFREYAALRRSIAEAQSELARDNRGARRASLNREMESLTRGDVVIYRKGRRHRHGVVLEAGADRTGAPSLTVLGEDSRIAVLTPDTAPDGVTRVGSLPVSRTMDARRPRERDRLVGRLVEAVRSGTLNESGARRRRRRSGAGANAGAGAGSAASGRPTAGGLPTSVGDGAGGGPAEVEDLPAAERIDVLRHEMRSHPCHACPDREEHARVGRAWIKAVAEADRLQARIESRTGTIARLFDAVCRVLVELGYLEPVDRGHPERELRVTGAGRILARVYAERDLLIAQCLREGVWDGLGPAELAGAVSACVYEPRLSAQSLSLPVAPDSGLGRCLRAEHGVARRINDLEALAHLEPSAGAEPALAGPVEAWARGAGLSRVLEDSDLTAGDFVRWAKQLLDVLAQLASLVPEPQAPRELRERVTALSAAAADASLDVSRGVVAWSGV
;
A
#
# COMPACT_ATOMS: atom_id res chain seq x y z
N ALA A 1 -55.88 31.71 -6.77
CA ALA A 1 -55.02 31.83 -5.60
C ALA A 1 -53.72 31.07 -5.86
N PRO A 2 -52.52 31.68 -5.85
CA PRO A 2 -51.26 30.98 -6.01
C PRO A 2 -50.86 30.36 -4.66
N ARG A 3 -50.49 29.07 -4.73
CA ARG A 3 -49.90 28.32 -3.60
C ARG A 3 -48.55 28.90 -3.23
N ARG A 4 -48.43 29.37 -1.99
CA ARG A 4 -47.16 29.75 -1.36
C ARG A 4 -46.26 28.50 -1.29
N GLY A 5 -45.07 28.56 -1.90
CA GLY A 5 -44.01 27.58 -1.74
C GLY A 5 -43.47 27.63 -0.30
N GLU A 6 -43.50 26.51 0.38
CA GLU A 6 -42.78 26.28 1.63
C GLU A 6 -41.28 26.47 1.38
N GLY A 7 -40.75 27.55 1.92
CA GLY A 7 -39.31 27.78 1.97
C GLY A 7 -38.66 26.73 2.86
N GLY A 8 -37.99 25.77 2.27
CA GLY A 8 -37.15 24.82 2.99
C GLY A 8 -36.11 25.56 3.82
N ALA A 9 -36.21 25.47 5.14
CA ALA A 9 -35.21 25.96 6.06
C ALA A 9 -33.86 25.37 5.64
N ARG A 10 -32.94 26.22 5.14
CA ARG A 10 -31.54 25.85 4.94
C ARG A 10 -31.00 25.51 6.33
N THR A 11 -30.86 24.22 6.64
CA THR A 11 -30.15 23.76 7.82
C THR A 11 -28.76 24.42 7.80
N ALA A 12 -28.52 25.28 8.80
CA ALA A 12 -27.22 25.92 8.94
C ALA A 12 -26.17 24.84 9.13
N ARG A 13 -25.19 24.75 8.20
CA ARG A 13 -24.08 23.81 8.31
C ARG A 13 -23.30 24.09 9.58
N LEU A 14 -23.19 23.10 10.45
CA LEU A 14 -22.37 23.15 11.66
C LEU A 14 -20.89 23.20 11.21
N ARG A 15 -20.28 24.37 11.35
CA ARG A 15 -18.83 24.51 11.15
C ARG A 15 -18.13 24.25 12.48
N PRO A 16 -17.05 23.41 12.48
CA PRO A 16 -16.25 23.25 13.69
C PRO A 16 -15.80 24.63 14.22
N PRO A 17 -15.71 24.81 15.54
CA PRO A 17 -15.18 26.03 16.11
C PRO A 17 -13.73 26.24 15.69
N SER A 18 -13.28 27.51 15.62
CA SER A 18 -11.87 27.79 15.36
C SER A 18 -11.00 27.27 16.52
N ARG A 19 -9.76 26.86 16.21
CA ARG A 19 -8.80 26.38 17.23
C ARG A 19 -8.62 27.38 18.37
N LEU A 20 -8.58 28.69 18.03
CA LEU A 20 -8.50 29.75 19.00
C LEU A 20 -9.72 29.76 19.94
N ALA A 21 -10.93 29.62 19.40
CA ALA A 21 -12.15 29.56 20.20
C ALA A 21 -12.16 28.32 21.12
N VAL A 22 -11.61 27.20 20.67
CA VAL A 22 -11.46 25.98 21.51
C VAL A 22 -10.54 26.26 22.70
N ILE A 23 -9.34 26.83 22.46
CA ILE A 23 -8.38 27.16 23.53
C ILE A 23 -9.07 28.09 24.56
N GLN A 24 -9.68 29.18 24.11
CA GLN A 24 -10.35 30.16 24.98
C GLN A 24 -11.53 29.55 25.78
N ALA A 25 -12.25 28.60 25.19
CA ALA A 25 -13.30 27.86 25.87
C ALA A 25 -12.75 26.94 26.97
N LEU A 26 -11.67 26.20 26.68
CA LEU A 26 -10.99 25.34 27.65
C LEU A 26 -10.39 26.14 28.80
N GLU A 27 -9.74 27.26 28.50
CA GLU A 27 -9.16 28.19 29.51
C GLU A 27 -10.22 28.74 30.45
N ARG A 28 -11.30 29.32 29.89
CA ARG A 28 -12.42 29.87 30.69
C ARG A 28 -13.12 28.82 31.55
N ALA A 29 -13.17 27.57 31.06
CA ALA A 29 -13.76 26.47 31.80
C ALA A 29 -12.81 25.85 32.83
N GLY A 30 -11.53 26.29 32.91
CA GLY A 30 -10.51 25.72 33.76
C GLY A 30 -10.12 24.29 33.36
N LEU A 31 -10.20 23.94 32.08
CA LEU A 31 -9.98 22.59 31.54
C LEU A 31 -8.59 22.36 30.96
N LEU A 32 -7.65 23.29 31.19
CA LEU A 32 -6.24 23.11 30.85
C LEU A 32 -5.49 22.35 31.96
N PRO A 33 -4.38 21.63 31.67
CA PRO A 33 -3.77 21.46 30.36
C PRO A 33 -4.54 20.50 29.45
N ALA A 34 -4.43 20.72 28.12
CA ALA A 34 -5.15 19.95 27.12
C ALA A 34 -4.23 19.38 26.03
N ILE A 35 -4.56 18.17 25.56
CA ILE A 35 -4.01 17.59 24.33
C ILE A 35 -5.09 17.66 23.25
N VAL A 36 -4.77 18.28 22.11
CA VAL A 36 -5.65 18.38 20.94
C VAL A 36 -5.11 17.45 19.85
N PHE A 37 -5.83 16.37 19.57
CA PHE A 37 -5.43 15.45 18.52
C PHE A 37 -5.86 15.95 17.14
N VAL A 38 -4.85 16.20 16.29
CA VAL A 38 -4.95 16.62 14.89
C VAL A 38 -4.26 15.57 14.04
N PHE A 39 -4.98 14.77 13.26
CA PHE A 39 -4.42 13.63 12.52
C PHE A 39 -3.57 14.03 11.30
N SER A 40 -2.83 15.14 11.43
CA SER A 40 -1.93 15.70 10.42
C SER A 40 -0.79 16.46 11.09
N ARG A 41 0.45 16.17 10.71
CA ARG A 41 1.63 16.89 11.21
C ARG A 41 1.58 18.37 10.82
N ALA A 42 1.34 18.65 9.53
CA ALA A 42 1.18 20.01 9.06
C ALA A 42 0.02 20.73 9.77
N GLY A 43 -1.05 19.98 10.09
CA GLY A 43 -2.16 20.48 10.88
C GLY A 43 -1.76 20.87 12.31
N CYS A 44 -0.86 20.12 12.97
CA CYS A 44 -0.34 20.46 14.29
C CYS A 44 0.49 21.73 14.25
N GLU A 45 1.42 21.86 13.30
CA GLU A 45 2.25 23.06 13.11
C GLU A 45 1.40 24.30 12.77
N GLN A 46 0.43 24.11 11.89
CA GLN A 46 -0.50 25.19 11.54
C GLN A 46 -1.34 25.62 12.76
N ALA A 47 -1.73 24.68 13.63
CA ALA A 47 -2.50 24.98 14.82
C ALA A 47 -1.70 25.84 15.82
N VAL A 48 -0.44 25.49 16.04
CA VAL A 48 0.49 26.29 16.87
C VAL A 48 0.68 27.68 16.28
N THR A 49 0.94 27.78 14.97
CA THR A 49 1.09 29.07 14.28
C THR A 49 -0.15 29.94 14.41
N GLN A 50 -1.34 29.33 14.25
CA GLN A 50 -2.62 30.04 14.40
C GLN A 50 -2.85 30.51 15.84
N ALA A 51 -2.49 29.72 16.84
CA ALA A 51 -2.62 30.08 18.25
C ALA A 51 -1.72 31.27 18.60
N VAL A 52 -0.43 31.20 18.20
CA VAL A 52 0.54 32.29 18.43
C VAL A 52 0.12 33.57 17.69
N ALA A 53 -0.23 33.47 16.41
CA ALA A 53 -0.71 34.61 15.62
C ALA A 53 -2.03 35.19 16.14
N GLY A 54 -2.89 34.37 16.76
CA GLY A 54 -4.11 34.78 17.45
C GLY A 54 -3.91 35.41 18.81
N GLY A 55 -2.65 35.60 19.26
CA GLY A 55 -2.32 36.24 20.53
C GLY A 55 -2.55 35.38 21.76
N VAL A 56 -2.57 34.02 21.59
CA VAL A 56 -2.66 33.12 22.74
C VAL A 56 -1.41 33.26 23.59
N ASP A 57 -1.64 33.51 24.89
CA ASP A 57 -0.60 33.52 25.92
C ASP A 57 -1.18 32.88 27.20
N LEU A 58 -0.71 31.69 27.52
CA LEU A 58 -1.22 30.85 28.60
C LEU A 58 -0.22 30.71 29.76
N THR A 59 0.86 31.49 29.72
CA THR A 59 1.95 31.44 30.71
C THR A 59 2.07 32.77 31.44
N THR A 60 2.59 32.72 32.66
CA THR A 60 3.07 33.90 33.38
C THR A 60 4.51 34.23 32.95
N GLU A 61 5.01 35.43 33.28
CA GLU A 61 6.39 35.82 33.01
C GLU A 61 7.42 34.83 33.65
N ASP A 62 7.15 34.37 34.86
CA ASP A 62 7.99 33.41 35.59
C ASP A 62 7.96 32.02 34.90
N GLU A 63 6.78 31.58 34.42
CA GLU A 63 6.67 30.34 33.67
C GLU A 63 7.41 30.42 32.32
N ALA A 64 7.34 31.54 31.63
CA ALA A 64 8.06 31.78 30.37
C ALA A 64 9.59 31.77 30.58
N LEU A 65 10.06 32.35 31.66
CA LEU A 65 11.50 32.30 32.03
C LEU A 65 11.96 30.85 32.28
N ARG A 66 11.20 30.07 33.06
CA ARG A 66 11.51 28.67 33.33
C ARG A 66 11.46 27.81 32.04
N ILE A 67 10.52 28.08 31.13
CA ILE A 67 10.48 27.41 29.83
C ILE A 67 11.77 27.71 29.06
N ARG A 68 12.21 28.96 29.01
CA ARG A 68 13.42 29.37 28.31
C ARG A 68 14.65 28.65 28.85
N GLU A 69 14.80 28.59 30.18
CA GLU A 69 15.91 27.85 30.83
C GLU A 69 15.93 26.36 30.42
N VAL A 70 14.76 25.70 30.39
CA VAL A 70 14.66 24.29 29.97
C VAL A 70 15.01 24.15 28.50
N VAL A 71 14.50 25.03 27.64
CA VAL A 71 14.77 25.04 26.19
C VAL A 71 16.26 25.22 25.93
N GLU A 72 16.90 26.21 26.55
CA GLU A 72 18.33 26.47 26.39
C GLU A 72 19.17 25.28 26.85
N ARG A 73 18.85 24.70 28.00
CA ARG A 73 19.56 23.52 28.53
C ARG A 73 19.45 22.32 27.60
N ARG A 74 18.23 22.04 27.08
CA ARG A 74 17.96 20.88 26.23
C ARG A 74 18.54 21.01 24.83
N THR A 75 18.72 22.22 24.35
CA THR A 75 19.18 22.49 22.99
C THR A 75 20.61 23.03 22.90
N ALA A 76 21.34 23.06 24.03
CA ALA A 76 22.71 23.58 24.14
C ALA A 76 23.67 22.96 23.12
N ASP A 77 23.50 21.68 22.82
CA ASP A 77 24.37 20.92 21.91
C ASP A 77 24.01 21.11 20.42
N ILE A 78 22.89 21.77 20.10
CA ILE A 78 22.50 21.98 18.70
C ILE A 78 23.35 23.11 18.09
N PRO A 79 24.06 22.88 16.95
CA PRO A 79 24.81 23.93 16.30
C PRO A 79 23.93 25.10 15.90
N ARG A 80 24.43 26.29 16.13
CA ARG A 80 23.71 27.52 15.76
C ARG A 80 23.34 27.60 14.29
N ALA A 81 24.15 27.00 13.42
CA ALA A 81 23.87 26.93 11.97
C ALA A 81 22.59 26.15 11.62
N ASP A 82 22.24 25.14 12.44
CA ASP A 82 21.08 24.28 12.18
C ASP A 82 19.78 24.84 12.79
N LEU A 83 19.86 25.75 13.77
CA LEU A 83 18.68 26.30 14.47
C LEU A 83 17.66 26.93 13.53
N GLY A 84 18.11 27.63 12.50
CA GLY A 84 17.22 28.27 11.51
C GLY A 84 16.41 27.26 10.73
N VAL A 85 17.04 26.20 10.24
CA VAL A 85 16.42 25.12 9.46
C VAL A 85 15.45 24.29 10.28
N LEU A 86 15.77 24.15 11.58
CA LEU A 86 14.93 23.42 12.54
C LEU A 86 13.69 24.21 12.97
N GLY A 87 13.55 25.49 12.56
CA GLY A 87 12.45 26.34 13.00
C GLY A 87 12.49 26.68 14.50
N PHE A 88 13.69 26.57 15.12
CA PHE A 88 13.88 26.67 16.56
C PHE A 88 13.24 27.93 17.17
N HIS A 89 13.43 29.09 16.57
CA HIS A 89 12.91 30.34 17.14
C HIS A 89 11.38 30.39 17.21
N ALA A 90 10.70 29.89 16.18
CA ALA A 90 9.23 29.83 16.18
C ALA A 90 8.72 28.79 17.18
N TRP A 91 9.40 27.66 17.28
CA TRP A 91 9.10 26.59 18.24
C TRP A 91 9.31 27.06 19.69
N ALA A 92 10.45 27.66 20.01
CA ALA A 92 10.75 28.17 21.35
C ALA A 92 9.76 29.28 21.77
N HIS A 93 9.44 30.20 20.85
CA HIS A 93 8.46 31.25 21.09
C HIS A 93 7.05 30.72 21.39
N ALA A 94 6.64 29.66 20.70
CA ALA A 94 5.36 29.00 20.98
C ALA A 94 5.32 28.34 22.36
N LEU A 95 6.44 27.69 22.75
CA LEU A 95 6.58 27.11 24.09
C LEU A 95 6.49 28.15 25.19
N GLU A 96 7.16 29.29 25.04
CA GLU A 96 7.10 30.42 26.00
C GLU A 96 5.66 30.94 26.20
N ARG A 97 4.77 30.73 25.22
CA ARG A 97 3.33 31.05 25.30
C ARG A 97 2.46 29.87 25.75
N GLY A 98 3.05 28.78 26.19
CA GLY A 98 2.35 27.60 26.71
C GLY A 98 1.70 26.73 25.65
N VAL A 99 2.09 26.83 24.36
CA VAL A 99 1.54 26.06 23.24
C VAL A 99 2.62 25.28 22.52
N ALA A 100 2.37 24.04 22.16
CA ALA A 100 3.33 23.18 21.46
C ALA A 100 2.68 22.29 20.42
N ALA A 101 3.46 21.85 19.42
CA ALA A 101 3.16 20.70 18.58
C ALA A 101 3.92 19.47 19.08
N HIS A 102 3.32 18.28 18.92
CA HIS A 102 3.99 17.01 19.21
C HIS A 102 3.65 15.95 18.14
N HIS A 103 4.60 15.64 17.29
CA HIS A 103 4.44 14.65 16.23
C HIS A 103 5.76 14.06 15.78
N ALA A 104 5.74 12.95 15.05
CA ALA A 104 6.91 12.22 14.61
C ALA A 104 7.82 12.97 13.60
N GLY A 105 7.43 14.16 13.14
CA GLY A 105 8.24 15.02 12.27
C GLY A 105 9.16 15.98 13.03
N LEU A 106 9.02 16.08 14.36
CA LEU A 106 9.89 16.85 15.22
C LEU A 106 11.13 16.04 15.61
N LEU A 107 12.23 16.74 15.87
CA LEU A 107 13.41 16.12 16.47
C LEU A 107 13.07 15.46 17.81
N PRO A 108 13.72 14.33 18.17
CA PRO A 108 13.55 13.72 19.49
C PRO A 108 13.71 14.70 20.64
N VAL A 109 14.78 15.50 20.64
CA VAL A 109 15.04 16.50 21.69
C VAL A 109 13.91 17.53 21.82
N PHE A 110 13.28 17.94 20.69
CA PHE A 110 12.14 18.88 20.74
C PHE A 110 10.90 18.22 21.34
N LYS A 111 10.64 16.95 21.00
CA LYS A 111 9.52 16.19 21.57
C LYS A 111 9.69 15.99 23.08
N GLU A 112 10.86 15.53 23.49
CA GLU A 112 11.20 15.32 24.90
C GLU A 112 11.12 16.62 25.72
N THR A 113 11.52 17.76 25.14
CA THR A 113 11.37 19.07 25.76
C THR A 113 9.90 19.44 25.95
N VAL A 114 9.06 19.21 24.92
CA VAL A 114 7.60 19.41 25.03
C VAL A 114 7.00 18.51 26.12
N GLU A 115 7.42 17.25 26.20
CA GLU A 115 6.97 16.28 27.19
C GLU A 115 7.34 16.70 28.61
N GLU A 116 8.60 17.15 28.82
CA GLU A 116 9.07 17.68 30.10
C GLU A 116 8.27 18.91 30.53
N LEU A 117 8.13 19.90 29.65
CA LEU A 117 7.41 21.15 29.94
C LEU A 117 5.91 20.93 30.19
N PHE A 118 5.28 20.03 29.43
CA PHE A 118 3.88 19.69 29.62
C PHE A 118 3.65 18.95 30.95
N SER A 119 4.54 18.00 31.28
CA SER A 119 4.50 17.27 32.54
C SER A 119 4.72 18.19 33.74
N ALA A 120 5.55 19.22 33.59
CA ALA A 120 5.77 20.27 34.59
C ALA A 120 4.59 21.27 34.66
N GLY A 121 3.58 21.15 33.79
CA GLY A 121 2.43 22.04 33.71
C GLY A 121 2.76 23.44 33.16
N LEU A 122 3.92 23.62 32.53
CA LEU A 122 4.36 24.89 31.93
C LEU A 122 3.73 25.08 30.54
N VAL A 123 3.76 24.04 29.70
CA VAL A 123 2.98 24.01 28.44
C VAL A 123 1.55 23.60 28.77
N LYS A 124 0.57 24.37 28.30
CA LYS A 124 -0.85 24.21 28.64
C LYS A 124 -1.66 23.56 27.53
N VAL A 125 -1.23 23.69 26.25
CA VAL A 125 -1.91 23.10 25.09
C VAL A 125 -0.89 22.44 24.18
N VAL A 126 -1.13 21.16 23.85
CA VAL A 126 -0.31 20.39 22.90
C VAL A 126 -1.17 19.91 21.75
N TYR A 127 -0.85 20.33 20.53
CA TYR A 127 -1.41 19.78 19.30
C TYR A 127 -0.63 18.56 18.87
N ALA A 128 -1.26 17.39 18.84
CA ALA A 128 -0.58 16.13 18.65
C ALA A 128 -1.20 15.24 17.57
N THR A 129 -0.36 14.37 16.98
CA THR A 129 -0.84 13.25 16.19
C THR A 129 -1.07 12.02 17.09
N GLU A 130 -1.70 10.96 16.54
CA GLU A 130 -2.00 9.74 17.30
C GLU A 130 -0.78 9.07 17.95
N THR A 131 0.43 9.37 17.46
CA THR A 131 1.68 8.82 18.02
C THR A 131 1.92 9.20 19.47
N LEU A 132 1.36 10.32 19.95
CA LEU A 132 1.43 10.73 21.35
C LEU A 132 0.64 9.79 22.28
N ALA A 133 -0.39 9.12 21.75
CA ALA A 133 -1.20 8.20 22.55
C ALA A 133 -0.46 6.90 22.93
N LEU A 134 0.65 6.59 22.27
CA LEU A 134 1.41 5.34 22.42
C LEU A 134 2.79 5.60 23.02
N GLY A 135 3.17 4.81 24.02
CA GLY A 135 4.55 4.74 24.53
C GLY A 135 4.99 5.89 25.45
N ILE A 136 4.19 6.95 25.63
CA ILE A 136 4.55 8.12 26.41
C ILE A 136 3.54 8.30 27.55
N ASN A 137 4.05 8.53 28.77
CA ASN A 137 3.21 8.87 29.93
C ASN A 137 2.99 10.39 30.02
N MET A 138 2.10 10.91 29.21
CA MET A 138 1.77 12.34 29.14
C MET A 138 0.25 12.53 29.23
N PRO A 139 -0.33 12.45 30.45
CA PRO A 139 -1.75 12.69 30.63
C PRO A 139 -2.08 14.17 30.70
N ALA A 140 -3.25 14.54 30.23
CA ALA A 140 -3.82 15.89 30.27
C ALA A 140 -5.10 15.92 31.10
N ARG A 141 -5.53 17.07 31.59
CA ARG A 141 -6.86 17.20 32.16
C ARG A 141 -7.94 16.97 31.11
N THR A 142 -7.71 17.50 29.89
CA THR A 142 -8.64 17.41 28.78
C THR A 142 -7.96 16.86 27.52
N VAL A 143 -8.67 16.01 26.82
CA VAL A 143 -8.34 15.57 25.46
C VAL A 143 -9.40 16.10 24.50
N VAL A 144 -8.98 16.72 23.41
CA VAL A 144 -9.84 17.19 22.33
C VAL A 144 -9.53 16.40 21.05
N LEU A 145 -10.55 15.87 20.41
CA LEU A 145 -10.45 15.27 19.08
C LEU A 145 -11.03 16.25 18.04
N GLU A 146 -10.21 16.78 17.14
CA GLU A 146 -10.70 17.66 16.05
C GLU A 146 -11.56 16.88 15.04
N SER A 147 -11.32 15.58 14.90
CA SER A 147 -12.05 14.68 14.00
C SER A 147 -12.02 13.25 14.55
N VAL A 148 -13.00 12.45 14.18
CA VAL A 148 -12.99 10.98 14.38
C VAL A 148 -12.55 10.23 13.11
N ARG A 149 -12.08 10.95 12.09
CA ARG A 149 -11.58 10.38 10.83
C ARG A 149 -10.12 10.74 10.66
N LYS A 150 -9.32 9.77 10.22
CA LYS A 150 -7.89 9.92 9.95
C LYS A 150 -7.50 9.38 8.59
N TRP A 151 -6.38 9.83 8.05
CA TRP A 151 -5.79 9.29 6.84
C TRP A 151 -4.91 8.08 7.19
N ASN A 152 -5.14 6.92 6.56
CA ASN A 152 -4.38 5.68 6.81
C ASN A 152 -3.27 5.42 5.78
N GLY A 153 -2.94 6.40 4.93
CA GLY A 153 -2.00 6.26 3.82
C GLY A 153 -2.67 6.09 2.46
N SER A 154 -3.93 5.62 2.41
CA SER A 154 -4.67 5.38 1.16
C SER A 154 -6.05 6.03 1.14
N ALA A 155 -6.73 6.11 2.29
CA ALA A 155 -8.07 6.65 2.41
C ALA A 155 -8.32 7.30 3.78
N HIS A 156 -9.35 8.16 3.85
CA HIS A 156 -9.89 8.62 5.14
C HIS A 156 -10.70 7.50 5.78
N VAL A 157 -10.21 6.98 6.90
CA VAL A 157 -10.87 5.94 7.69
C VAL A 157 -11.34 6.52 9.03
N THR A 158 -12.38 5.93 9.58
CA THR A 158 -12.89 6.30 10.90
C THR A 158 -12.07 5.62 11.98
N LEU A 159 -11.90 6.29 13.12
CA LEU A 159 -11.25 5.71 14.30
C LEU A 159 -11.96 4.43 14.72
N THR A 160 -11.18 3.42 15.06
CA THR A 160 -11.70 2.24 15.76
C THR A 160 -12.00 2.58 17.22
N PRO A 161 -12.90 1.84 17.90
CA PRO A 161 -13.14 2.03 19.32
C PRO A 161 -11.86 1.92 20.18
N GLY A 162 -10.92 1.05 19.80
CA GLY A 162 -9.62 0.92 20.45
C GLY A 162 -8.77 2.18 20.35
N GLU A 163 -8.63 2.74 19.17
CA GLU A 163 -7.92 4.01 18.94
C GLU A 163 -8.58 5.17 19.67
N TYR A 164 -9.92 5.27 19.60
CA TYR A 164 -10.66 6.27 20.37
C TYR A 164 -10.36 6.19 21.86
N THR A 165 -10.38 4.97 22.44
CA THR A 165 -10.08 4.76 23.85
C THR A 165 -8.63 5.07 24.21
N GLN A 166 -7.65 4.75 23.32
CA GLN A 166 -6.24 5.11 23.53
C GLN A 166 -6.04 6.63 23.56
N LEU A 167 -6.68 7.35 22.64
CA LEU A 167 -6.59 8.81 22.59
C LEU A 167 -7.27 9.46 23.81
N THR A 168 -8.52 9.10 24.08
CA THR A 168 -9.30 9.67 25.19
C THR A 168 -8.82 9.19 26.56
N GLY A 169 -8.17 8.03 26.63
CA GLY A 169 -7.54 7.50 27.84
C GLY A 169 -6.35 8.35 28.36
N ARG A 170 -5.96 9.40 27.65
CA ARG A 170 -5.02 10.43 28.14
C ARG A 170 -5.69 11.51 28.97
N ALA A 171 -7.03 11.54 29.01
CA ALA A 171 -7.79 12.50 29.81
C ALA A 171 -7.81 12.08 31.29
N GLY A 172 -7.51 13.03 32.16
CA GLY A 172 -7.46 12.86 33.61
C GLY A 172 -6.05 12.45 34.12
N ARG A 173 -5.46 13.32 34.93
CA ARG A 173 -4.16 13.07 35.57
C ARG A 173 -4.37 12.40 36.92
N ARG A 174 -3.95 11.13 37.05
CA ARG A 174 -4.13 10.37 38.28
C ARG A 174 -3.49 11.07 39.49
N GLY A 175 -4.25 11.24 40.56
CA GLY A 175 -3.81 11.89 41.79
C GLY A 175 -3.79 13.42 41.73
N ILE A 176 -4.16 14.03 40.61
CA ILE A 176 -4.21 15.49 40.41
C ILE A 176 -5.64 15.95 40.07
N ASP A 177 -6.24 15.32 39.04
CA ASP A 177 -7.59 15.69 38.60
C ASP A 177 -8.63 14.77 39.21
N VAL A 178 -9.79 15.35 39.60
CA VAL A 178 -10.94 14.59 40.09
C VAL A 178 -11.60 13.83 38.93
N GLU A 179 -11.66 14.46 37.75
CA GLU A 179 -12.23 13.91 36.53
C GLU A 179 -11.42 14.34 35.31
N GLY A 180 -11.43 13.51 34.26
CA GLY A 180 -10.85 13.80 32.95
C GLY A 180 -11.93 14.09 31.91
N HIS A 181 -11.66 15.00 30.98
CA HIS A 181 -12.60 15.42 29.96
C HIS A 181 -12.17 14.98 28.56
N ALA A 182 -13.06 14.30 27.84
CA ALA A 182 -12.86 13.96 26.41
C ALA A 182 -13.88 14.74 25.58
N VAL A 183 -13.37 15.63 24.72
CA VAL A 183 -14.17 16.53 23.88
C VAL A 183 -14.01 16.12 22.42
N VAL A 184 -15.10 15.95 21.69
CA VAL A 184 -15.09 15.72 20.24
C VAL A 184 -15.75 16.93 19.57
N LEU A 185 -15.05 17.59 18.63
CA LEU A 185 -15.59 18.75 17.95
C LEU A 185 -16.71 18.34 17.01
N ALA A 186 -17.86 19.02 17.11
CA ALA A 186 -19.01 18.74 16.28
C ALA A 186 -18.77 19.20 14.81
N SER A 187 -19.22 18.39 13.87
CA SER A 187 -19.26 18.68 12.43
C SER A 187 -20.51 18.09 11.81
N ASP A 188 -20.93 18.60 10.63
CA ASP A 188 -22.12 18.11 9.92
C ASP A 188 -22.08 16.60 9.62
N ASP A 189 -20.87 16.04 9.47
CA ASP A 189 -20.66 14.63 9.12
C ASP A 189 -20.56 13.72 10.37
N LEU A 190 -20.74 14.26 11.58
CA LEU A 190 -20.53 13.53 12.82
C LEU A 190 -21.84 13.42 13.62
N GLU A 191 -22.40 12.22 13.64
CA GLU A 191 -23.56 11.91 14.46
C GLU A 191 -23.15 11.61 15.92
N PRO A 192 -23.82 12.21 16.94
CA PRO A 192 -23.53 11.95 18.36
C PRO A 192 -23.62 10.48 18.75
N ASP A 193 -24.57 9.73 18.17
CA ASP A 193 -24.76 8.30 18.42
C ASP A 193 -23.56 7.49 17.96
N PHE A 194 -22.90 7.92 16.89
CA PHE A 194 -21.67 7.28 16.43
C PHE A 194 -20.54 7.46 17.46
N VAL A 195 -20.34 8.67 17.98
CA VAL A 195 -19.33 8.94 19.04
C VAL A 195 -19.66 8.14 20.30
N SER A 196 -20.91 8.09 20.68
CA SER A 196 -21.38 7.26 21.81
C SER A 196 -21.06 5.78 21.60
N SER A 197 -21.25 5.28 20.38
CA SER A 197 -20.91 3.89 20.03
C SER A 197 -19.40 3.58 20.12
N LEU A 198 -18.53 4.54 19.78
CA LEU A 198 -17.08 4.43 19.97
C LEU A 198 -16.70 4.38 21.45
N ALA A 199 -17.33 5.23 22.26
CA ALA A 199 -17.04 5.36 23.68
C ALA A 199 -17.59 4.18 24.53
N SER A 200 -18.67 3.54 24.10
CA SER A 200 -19.34 2.47 24.86
C SER A 200 -18.66 1.12 24.78
N ARG A 201 -17.85 0.87 23.76
CA ARG A 201 -17.16 -0.43 23.59
C ARG A 201 -15.92 -0.49 24.47
N ARG A 202 -15.85 -1.50 25.35
CA ARG A 202 -14.73 -1.70 26.29
C ARG A 202 -13.87 -2.92 25.98
N THR A 203 -14.28 -3.74 25.02
CA THR A 203 -13.54 -4.94 24.61
C THR A 203 -13.17 -4.84 23.15
N TYR A 204 -11.89 -5.04 22.85
CA TYR A 204 -11.33 -4.93 21.50
C TYR A 204 -10.66 -6.24 21.13
N PRO A 205 -10.85 -6.73 19.90
CA PRO A 205 -10.15 -7.93 19.47
C PRO A 205 -8.65 -7.63 19.34
N LEU A 206 -7.83 -8.45 19.97
CA LEU A 206 -6.41 -8.52 19.66
C LEU A 206 -6.25 -9.28 18.35
N VAL A 207 -5.70 -8.65 17.33
CA VAL A 207 -5.44 -9.26 16.02
C VAL A 207 -3.93 -9.43 15.86
N SER A 208 -3.49 -10.64 15.56
CA SER A 208 -2.09 -10.92 15.30
C SER A 208 -1.67 -10.34 13.94
N ALA A 209 -0.59 -9.56 13.92
CA ALA A 209 0.10 -9.12 12.71
C ALA A 209 1.27 -10.04 12.33
N PHE A 210 1.42 -11.16 13.03
CA PHE A 210 2.54 -12.07 12.83
C PHE A 210 2.51 -12.72 11.45
N ARG A 211 3.65 -12.62 10.74
CA ARG A 211 3.94 -13.30 9.48
C ARG A 211 5.36 -13.86 9.51
N PRO A 212 5.61 -15.07 9.00
CA PRO A 212 6.97 -15.58 8.85
C PRO A 212 7.79 -14.69 7.92
N THR A 213 8.97 -14.23 8.38
CA THR A 213 9.96 -13.48 7.60
C THR A 213 11.10 -14.40 7.15
N TYR A 214 11.93 -13.95 6.22
CA TYR A 214 13.07 -14.70 5.72
C TYR A 214 14.13 -14.92 6.82
N ASN A 215 14.47 -13.85 7.56
CA ASN A 215 15.38 -13.94 8.71
C ASN A 215 14.85 -14.91 9.77
N MET A 216 13.57 -14.84 10.10
CA MET A 216 12.98 -15.77 11.07
C MET A 216 13.06 -17.23 10.60
N ALA A 217 12.79 -17.49 9.32
CA ALA A 217 12.83 -18.85 8.78
C ALA A 217 14.24 -19.46 8.88
N VAL A 218 15.29 -18.73 8.51
CA VAL A 218 16.67 -19.21 8.66
C VAL A 218 17.08 -19.37 10.13
N ASN A 219 16.65 -18.49 11.02
CA ASN A 219 16.92 -18.59 12.45
C ASN A 219 16.22 -19.80 13.10
N LEU A 220 14.96 -20.07 12.73
CA LEU A 220 14.23 -21.26 13.21
C LEU A 220 14.90 -22.55 12.74
N LEU A 221 15.23 -22.65 11.44
CA LEU A 221 15.86 -23.82 10.84
C LEU A 221 17.33 -23.99 11.27
N GLY A 222 18.00 -22.93 11.71
CA GLY A 222 19.31 -23.00 12.32
C GLY A 222 19.32 -23.63 13.73
N ARG A 223 18.16 -23.69 14.40
CA ARG A 223 18.02 -24.19 15.80
C ARG A 223 17.13 -25.41 15.93
N SER A 224 16.33 -25.74 14.91
CA SER A 224 15.35 -26.82 14.96
C SER A 224 15.15 -27.46 13.59
N THR A 225 14.57 -28.66 13.58
CA THR A 225 14.14 -29.32 12.35
C THR A 225 12.95 -28.57 11.72
N ARG A 226 12.75 -28.73 10.41
CA ARG A 226 11.60 -28.14 9.70
C ARG A 226 10.27 -28.56 10.31
N SER A 227 10.13 -29.84 10.68
CA SER A 227 8.93 -30.35 11.34
C SER A 227 8.65 -29.61 12.64
N ARG A 228 9.66 -29.43 13.48
CA ARG A 228 9.52 -28.69 14.76
C ARG A 228 9.24 -27.22 14.56
N ALA A 229 9.87 -26.58 13.57
CA ALA A 229 9.58 -25.18 13.23
C ALA A 229 8.12 -25.00 12.82
N ARG A 230 7.57 -25.90 12.00
CA ARG A 230 6.13 -25.88 11.62
C ARG A 230 5.21 -26.05 12.84
N GLU A 231 5.50 -27.01 13.71
CA GLU A 231 4.72 -27.25 14.94
C GLU A 231 4.66 -25.99 15.82
N VAL A 232 5.80 -25.31 16.00
CA VAL A 232 5.85 -24.04 16.76
C VAL A 232 4.98 -22.97 16.09
N LEU A 233 5.04 -22.84 14.76
CA LEU A 233 4.26 -21.86 14.01
C LEU A 233 2.76 -22.18 14.02
N GLU A 234 2.39 -23.45 13.97
CA GLU A 234 1.01 -23.93 14.08
C GLU A 234 0.41 -23.69 15.48
N SER A 235 1.25 -23.61 16.51
CA SER A 235 0.82 -23.25 17.87
C SER A 235 0.74 -21.73 18.11
N SER A 236 1.03 -20.90 17.09
CA SER A 236 1.02 -19.44 17.22
C SER A 236 -0.39 -18.86 17.37
N PHE A 237 -0.48 -17.69 18.01
CA PHE A 237 -1.73 -16.94 18.12
C PHE A 237 -2.33 -16.55 16.75
N ALA A 238 -1.49 -16.27 15.75
CA ALA A 238 -1.93 -16.02 14.38
C ALA A 238 -2.65 -17.23 13.79
N GLN A 239 -2.11 -18.46 13.96
CA GLN A 239 -2.75 -19.69 13.51
C GLN A 239 -4.04 -19.96 14.27
N PHE A 240 -4.06 -19.77 15.59
CA PHE A 240 -5.28 -19.88 16.39
C PHE A 240 -6.41 -18.96 15.87
N GLN A 241 -6.07 -17.71 15.52
CA GLN A 241 -7.05 -16.78 14.96
C GLN A 241 -7.54 -17.20 13.57
N ALA A 242 -6.64 -17.73 12.73
CA ALA A 242 -7.01 -18.28 11.43
C ALA A 242 -7.98 -19.47 11.58
N ASP A 243 -7.68 -20.40 12.50
CA ASP A 243 -8.46 -21.61 12.74
C ASP A 243 -9.84 -21.31 13.34
N ARG A 244 -9.94 -20.33 14.24
CA ARG A 244 -11.23 -19.89 14.80
C ARG A 244 -12.22 -19.49 13.73
N GLY A 245 -11.76 -18.81 12.67
CA GLY A 245 -12.60 -18.47 11.52
C GLY A 245 -13.02 -19.67 10.69
N VAL A 246 -12.28 -20.79 10.73
CA VAL A 246 -12.57 -22.03 10.00
C VAL A 246 -13.78 -22.77 10.59
N VAL A 247 -13.92 -22.81 11.89
CA VAL A 247 -15.04 -23.50 12.58
C VAL A 247 -16.39 -22.92 12.14
N GLU A 248 -16.51 -21.61 12.09
CA GLU A 248 -17.74 -20.94 11.64
C GLU A 248 -18.01 -21.19 10.16
N LEU A 249 -16.97 -21.13 9.32
CA LEU A 249 -17.08 -21.44 7.88
C LEU A 249 -17.49 -22.91 7.65
N ALA A 250 -16.94 -23.85 8.41
CA ALA A 250 -17.28 -25.26 8.33
C ALA A 250 -18.74 -25.53 8.75
N ALA A 251 -19.26 -24.81 9.75
CA ALA A 251 -20.66 -24.87 10.11
C ALA A 251 -21.57 -24.36 8.99
N ARG A 252 -21.20 -23.23 8.38
CA ARG A 252 -21.93 -22.67 7.20
C ARG A 252 -21.86 -23.61 6.00
N ALA A 253 -20.69 -24.19 5.71
CA ALA A 253 -20.53 -25.15 4.61
C ALA A 253 -21.41 -26.40 4.81
N ARG A 254 -21.46 -26.94 6.03
CA ARG A 254 -22.35 -28.07 6.37
C ARG A 254 -23.83 -27.73 6.22
N ALA A 255 -24.24 -26.52 6.62
CA ALA A 255 -25.62 -26.06 6.45
C ALA A 255 -25.98 -25.94 4.97
N LYS A 256 -25.09 -25.41 4.14
CA LYS A 256 -25.28 -25.32 2.67
C LYS A 256 -25.35 -26.69 2.00
N ARG A 257 -24.49 -27.64 2.38
CA ARG A 257 -24.53 -29.02 1.85
C ARG A 257 -25.84 -29.74 2.18
N ARG A 258 -26.44 -29.52 3.36
CA ARG A 258 -27.77 -30.08 3.67
C ARG A 258 -28.85 -29.51 2.76
N GLY A 259 -28.82 -28.19 2.47
CA GLY A 259 -29.77 -27.58 1.54
C GLY A 259 -29.59 -28.04 0.08
N LEU A 260 -28.43 -28.58 -0.32
CA LEU A 260 -28.24 -29.16 -1.65
C LEU A 260 -29.06 -30.42 -1.84
N ALA A 261 -29.10 -31.30 -0.84
CA ALA A 261 -29.90 -32.53 -0.91
C ALA A 261 -31.40 -32.27 -1.16
N GLU A 262 -31.95 -31.24 -0.51
CA GLU A 262 -33.35 -30.82 -0.75
C GLU A 262 -33.59 -30.29 -2.17
N LEU A 263 -32.63 -29.58 -2.74
CA LEU A 263 -32.71 -29.08 -4.13
C LEU A 263 -32.55 -30.22 -5.12
N GLU A 264 -31.71 -31.20 -4.83
CA GLU A 264 -31.52 -32.39 -5.69
C GLU A 264 -32.78 -33.22 -5.76
N GLU A 265 -33.48 -33.45 -4.65
CA GLU A 265 -34.75 -34.15 -4.63
C GLU A 265 -35.84 -33.45 -5.46
N ARG A 266 -35.84 -32.09 -5.44
CA ARG A 266 -36.78 -31.28 -6.21
C ARG A 266 -36.42 -31.16 -7.69
N MET A 267 -35.23 -31.57 -8.11
CA MET A 267 -34.79 -31.59 -9.51
C MET A 267 -35.09 -32.90 -10.23
N HIS A 268 -35.82 -33.84 -9.62
CA HIS A 268 -36.11 -35.13 -10.24
C HIS A 268 -36.81 -34.95 -11.58
N CYS A 269 -36.25 -35.54 -12.64
CA CYS A 269 -36.82 -35.53 -13.99
C CYS A 269 -37.10 -36.97 -14.43
N HIS A 270 -38.32 -37.22 -14.98
CA HIS A 270 -38.73 -38.54 -15.42
C HIS A 270 -38.00 -39.03 -16.70
N LEU A 271 -37.29 -38.15 -17.43
CA LEU A 271 -36.55 -38.48 -18.64
C LEU A 271 -35.05 -38.80 -18.38
N GLY A 272 -34.52 -38.45 -17.22
CA GLY A 272 -33.11 -38.67 -16.89
C GLY A 272 -32.65 -37.89 -15.68
N ASP A 273 -31.34 -37.95 -15.36
CA ASP A 273 -30.75 -37.22 -14.24
C ASP A 273 -30.59 -35.73 -14.58
N PHE A 274 -31.47 -34.90 -14.02
CA PHE A 274 -31.39 -33.45 -14.24
C PHE A 274 -30.16 -32.82 -13.60
N ARG A 275 -29.48 -33.46 -12.66
CA ARG A 275 -28.21 -32.98 -12.06
C ARG A 275 -27.10 -32.97 -13.10
N GLU A 276 -27.01 -34.01 -13.94
CA GLU A 276 -26.07 -34.05 -15.06
C GLU A 276 -26.35 -32.91 -16.05
N TYR A 277 -27.61 -32.70 -16.40
CA TYR A 277 -28.02 -31.59 -17.27
C TYR A 277 -27.70 -30.23 -16.64
N ALA A 278 -27.92 -30.05 -15.33
CA ALA A 278 -27.58 -28.84 -14.60
C ALA A 278 -26.08 -28.65 -14.49
N ALA A 279 -25.31 -29.73 -14.31
CA ALA A 279 -23.82 -29.70 -14.31
C ALA A 279 -23.27 -29.25 -15.67
N LEU A 280 -23.76 -29.78 -16.77
CA LEU A 280 -23.40 -29.31 -18.12
C LEU A 280 -23.65 -27.80 -18.29
N ARG A 281 -24.81 -27.30 -17.84
CA ARG A 281 -25.09 -25.84 -17.83
C ARG A 281 -24.08 -25.05 -16.98
N ARG A 282 -23.64 -25.59 -15.86
CA ARG A 282 -22.63 -24.99 -15.02
C ARG A 282 -21.28 -24.93 -15.74
N SER A 283 -20.83 -26.05 -16.30
CA SER A 283 -19.57 -26.13 -17.04
C SER A 283 -19.52 -25.18 -18.24
N ILE A 284 -20.64 -25.02 -18.94
CA ILE A 284 -20.76 -24.01 -20.01
C ILE A 284 -20.61 -22.59 -19.45
N ALA A 285 -21.24 -22.27 -18.32
CA ALA A 285 -21.14 -20.95 -17.71
C ALA A 285 -19.72 -20.66 -17.17
N GLU A 286 -19.04 -21.66 -16.63
CA GLU A 286 -17.66 -21.59 -16.18
C GLU A 286 -16.70 -21.34 -17.34
N ALA A 287 -16.81 -22.12 -18.42
CA ALA A 287 -16.02 -21.94 -19.63
C ALA A 287 -16.27 -20.57 -20.30
N GLN A 288 -17.51 -20.07 -20.29
CA GLN A 288 -17.82 -18.71 -20.75
C GLN A 288 -17.18 -17.63 -19.87
N SER A 289 -17.16 -17.84 -18.56
CA SER A 289 -16.52 -16.92 -17.59
C SER A 289 -15.00 -16.92 -17.74
N GLU A 290 -14.39 -18.07 -18.02
CA GLU A 290 -12.98 -18.23 -18.33
C GLU A 290 -12.60 -17.48 -19.61
N LEU A 291 -13.32 -17.74 -20.71
CA LEU A 291 -13.13 -17.03 -21.97
C LEU A 291 -13.26 -15.51 -21.82
N ALA A 292 -14.19 -15.05 -20.99
CA ALA A 292 -14.37 -13.64 -20.69
C ALA A 292 -13.22 -13.06 -19.83
N ARG A 293 -12.58 -13.87 -18.97
CA ARG A 293 -11.38 -13.49 -18.20
C ARG A 293 -10.17 -13.40 -19.10
N ASP A 294 -9.96 -14.38 -19.97
CA ASP A 294 -8.83 -14.41 -20.91
C ASP A 294 -8.90 -13.24 -21.88
N ASN A 295 -10.09 -12.94 -22.41
CA ASN A 295 -10.30 -11.77 -23.24
C ASN A 295 -10.03 -10.45 -22.50
N ARG A 296 -10.36 -10.36 -21.21
CA ARG A 296 -10.02 -9.20 -20.36
C ARG A 296 -8.52 -9.13 -20.09
N GLY A 297 -7.88 -10.26 -19.81
CA GLY A 297 -6.43 -10.37 -19.65
C GLY A 297 -5.67 -9.94 -20.90
N ALA A 298 -6.06 -10.48 -22.06
CA ALA A 298 -5.47 -10.11 -23.34
C ALA A 298 -5.66 -8.62 -23.67
N ARG A 299 -6.86 -8.07 -23.36
CA ARG A 299 -7.11 -6.62 -23.50
C ARG A 299 -6.24 -5.80 -22.57
N ARG A 300 -6.07 -6.21 -21.30
CA ARG A 300 -5.21 -5.51 -20.34
C ARG A 300 -3.74 -5.55 -20.79
N ALA A 301 -3.25 -6.70 -21.24
CA ALA A 301 -1.89 -6.84 -21.79
C ALA A 301 -1.67 -5.96 -23.04
N SER A 302 -2.69 -5.82 -23.90
CA SER A 302 -2.64 -4.89 -25.05
C SER A 302 -2.58 -3.44 -24.61
N LEU A 303 -3.37 -3.06 -23.58
CA LEU A 303 -3.36 -1.71 -23.01
C LEU A 303 -2.01 -1.38 -22.37
N ASN A 304 -1.42 -2.33 -21.62
CA ASN A 304 -0.11 -2.14 -21.04
C ASN A 304 0.94 -1.84 -22.11
N ARG A 305 1.03 -2.67 -23.16
CA ARG A 305 1.97 -2.47 -24.27
C ARG A 305 1.75 -1.14 -24.99
N GLU A 306 0.50 -0.70 -25.17
CA GLU A 306 0.18 0.60 -25.76
C GLU A 306 0.68 1.75 -24.90
N MET A 307 0.48 1.70 -23.59
CA MET A 307 0.93 2.72 -22.64
C MET A 307 2.46 2.75 -22.49
N GLU A 308 3.11 1.59 -22.49
CA GLU A 308 4.58 1.45 -22.45
C GLU A 308 5.28 2.05 -23.67
N SER A 309 4.60 2.09 -24.82
CA SER A 309 5.14 2.67 -26.04
C SER A 309 5.13 4.21 -26.08
N LEU A 310 4.47 4.85 -25.11
CA LEU A 310 4.32 6.30 -25.05
C LEU A 310 5.47 6.95 -24.28
N THR A 311 5.91 8.10 -24.79
CA THR A 311 7.04 8.85 -24.25
C THR A 311 6.66 10.30 -23.93
N ARG A 312 7.53 10.97 -23.16
CA ARG A 312 7.38 12.38 -22.83
C ARG A 312 7.23 13.24 -24.09
N GLY A 313 6.21 14.08 -24.10
CA GLY A 313 5.88 14.93 -25.24
C GLY A 313 4.85 14.35 -26.20
N ASP A 314 4.52 13.07 -26.11
CA ASP A 314 3.44 12.50 -26.91
C ASP A 314 2.09 13.13 -26.54
N VAL A 315 1.31 13.45 -27.56
CA VAL A 315 -0.08 13.92 -27.40
C VAL A 315 -1.01 12.74 -27.53
N VAL A 316 -1.83 12.56 -26.49
CA VAL A 316 -2.71 11.41 -26.39
C VAL A 316 -4.17 11.83 -26.23
N ILE A 317 -5.07 11.00 -26.73
CA ILE A 317 -6.49 11.07 -26.44
C ILE A 317 -6.84 9.96 -25.45
N TYR A 318 -7.49 10.34 -24.35
CA TYR A 318 -8.01 9.42 -23.34
C TYR A 318 -9.44 9.80 -22.93
N ARG A 319 -10.15 8.86 -22.33
CA ARG A 319 -11.54 9.09 -21.86
C ARG A 319 -11.53 9.46 -20.39
N LYS A 320 -12.23 10.57 -20.05
CA LYS A 320 -12.49 10.98 -18.66
C LYS A 320 -14.01 11.15 -18.47
N GLY A 321 -14.62 10.21 -17.79
CA GLY A 321 -16.08 10.12 -17.70
C GLY A 321 -16.69 9.83 -19.07
N ARG A 322 -17.64 10.67 -19.52
CA ARG A 322 -18.29 10.52 -20.84
C ARG A 322 -17.60 11.27 -21.99
N ARG A 323 -16.51 12.00 -21.73
CA ARG A 323 -15.83 12.85 -22.73
C ARG A 323 -14.43 12.35 -23.02
N HIS A 324 -14.03 12.48 -24.30
CA HIS A 324 -12.64 12.31 -24.70
C HIS A 324 -11.89 13.63 -24.49
N ARG A 325 -10.64 13.55 -24.07
CA ARG A 325 -9.78 14.68 -23.80
C ARG A 325 -8.42 14.48 -24.43
N HIS A 326 -7.82 15.58 -24.84
CA HIS A 326 -6.42 15.58 -25.26
C HIS A 326 -5.52 15.89 -24.07
N GLY A 327 -4.33 15.32 -24.06
CA GLY A 327 -3.32 15.63 -23.09
C GLY A 327 -1.92 15.35 -23.59
N VAL A 328 -0.94 16.03 -23.03
CA VAL A 328 0.49 15.83 -23.32
C VAL A 328 1.09 14.98 -22.22
N VAL A 329 1.80 13.93 -22.60
CA VAL A 329 2.54 13.08 -21.67
C VAL A 329 3.72 13.86 -21.11
N LEU A 330 3.72 14.08 -19.81
CA LEU A 330 4.82 14.71 -19.08
C LEU A 330 5.83 13.69 -18.62
N GLU A 331 5.35 12.52 -18.21
CA GLU A 331 6.16 11.43 -17.68
C GLU A 331 5.51 10.08 -18.00
N ALA A 332 6.33 9.11 -18.38
CA ALA A 332 5.93 7.72 -18.57
C ALA A 332 6.79 6.85 -17.65
N GLY A 333 6.16 5.99 -16.87
CA GLY A 333 6.80 5.12 -15.89
C GLY A 333 5.90 3.94 -15.52
N ALA A 334 6.20 3.30 -14.42
CA ALA A 334 5.37 2.24 -13.83
C ALA A 334 4.79 2.71 -12.49
N ASP A 335 3.62 2.20 -12.14
CA ASP A 335 3.04 2.38 -10.82
C ASP A 335 3.67 1.41 -9.81
N ARG A 336 3.20 1.44 -8.55
CA ARG A 336 3.70 0.56 -7.45
C ARG A 336 3.53 -0.93 -7.72
N THR A 337 2.63 -1.28 -8.61
CA THR A 337 2.35 -2.69 -8.99
C THR A 337 3.14 -3.11 -10.22
N GLY A 338 4.01 -2.23 -10.76
CA GLY A 338 4.74 -2.46 -12.00
C GLY A 338 3.88 -2.25 -13.27
N ALA A 339 2.63 -1.80 -13.13
CA ALA A 339 1.79 -1.48 -14.27
C ALA A 339 2.17 -0.12 -14.90
N PRO A 340 2.07 0.05 -16.23
CA PRO A 340 2.43 1.30 -16.89
C PRO A 340 1.56 2.46 -16.40
N SER A 341 2.20 3.60 -16.16
CA SER A 341 1.59 4.82 -15.64
C SER A 341 2.07 6.02 -16.43
N LEU A 342 1.15 6.88 -16.84
CA LEU A 342 1.41 8.09 -17.59
C LEU A 342 0.92 9.32 -16.83
N THR A 343 1.81 10.25 -16.55
CA THR A 343 1.42 11.57 -16.05
C THR A 343 1.12 12.48 -17.26
N VAL A 344 -0.11 12.94 -17.38
CA VAL A 344 -0.60 13.68 -18.55
C VAL A 344 -1.15 15.04 -18.12
N LEU A 345 -0.75 16.11 -18.84
CA LEU A 345 -1.31 17.45 -18.71
C LEU A 345 -2.47 17.61 -19.71
N GLY A 346 -3.68 17.71 -19.21
CA GLY A 346 -4.88 17.89 -20.04
C GLY A 346 -5.07 19.31 -20.55
N GLU A 347 -5.91 19.47 -21.59
CA GLU A 347 -6.35 20.75 -22.13
C GLU A 347 -7.09 21.65 -21.12
N ASP A 348 -7.53 21.06 -19.98
CA ASP A 348 -8.15 21.74 -18.84
C ASP A 348 -7.12 22.25 -17.80
N SER A 349 -5.84 22.31 -18.15
CA SER A 349 -4.71 22.68 -17.27
C SER A 349 -4.57 21.78 -16.05
N ARG A 350 -5.18 20.58 -16.02
CA ARG A 350 -5.09 19.62 -14.93
C ARG A 350 -4.14 18.50 -15.27
N ILE A 351 -3.37 18.09 -14.28
CA ILE A 351 -2.52 16.91 -14.37
C ILE A 351 -3.37 15.71 -13.98
N ALA A 352 -3.29 14.64 -14.77
CA ALA A 352 -3.95 13.36 -14.51
C ALA A 352 -2.94 12.23 -14.63
N VAL A 353 -3.02 11.24 -13.75
CA VAL A 353 -2.27 10.00 -13.87
C VAL A 353 -3.19 8.96 -14.52
N LEU A 354 -2.74 8.45 -15.65
CA LEU A 354 -3.44 7.42 -16.41
C LEU A 354 -2.75 6.08 -16.18
N THR A 355 -3.53 5.11 -15.78
CA THR A 355 -3.13 3.70 -15.63
C THR A 355 -4.12 2.85 -16.43
N PRO A 356 -3.88 1.56 -16.69
CA PRO A 356 -4.84 0.67 -17.34
C PRO A 356 -6.20 0.64 -16.64
N ASP A 357 -6.24 0.88 -15.34
CA ASP A 357 -7.48 0.91 -14.54
C ASP A 357 -8.23 2.25 -14.66
N THR A 358 -7.51 3.38 -14.74
CA THR A 358 -8.12 4.72 -14.89
C THR A 358 -8.46 5.08 -16.33
N ALA A 359 -7.83 4.41 -17.31
CA ALA A 359 -8.08 4.56 -18.74
C ALA A 359 -8.43 3.20 -19.42
N PRO A 360 -9.51 2.50 -19.01
CA PRO A 360 -9.85 1.15 -19.48
C PRO A 360 -10.17 1.08 -20.97
N ASP A 361 -10.50 2.21 -21.60
CA ASP A 361 -10.75 2.32 -23.06
C ASP A 361 -9.45 2.54 -23.85
N GLY A 362 -8.32 2.67 -23.18
CA GLY A 362 -7.00 2.89 -23.75
C GLY A 362 -6.63 4.37 -23.93
N VAL A 363 -5.39 4.56 -24.34
CA VAL A 363 -4.76 5.86 -24.57
C VAL A 363 -4.24 5.87 -26.01
N THR A 364 -4.77 6.72 -26.88
CA THR A 364 -4.38 6.74 -28.29
C THR A 364 -3.45 7.92 -28.55
N ARG A 365 -2.25 7.64 -29.06
CA ARG A 365 -1.31 8.68 -29.52
C ARG A 365 -1.85 9.35 -30.79
N VAL A 366 -1.86 10.67 -30.81
CA VAL A 366 -2.36 11.49 -31.94
C VAL A 366 -1.31 12.47 -32.47
N GLY A 367 -0.18 12.60 -31.81
CA GLY A 367 0.90 13.48 -32.24
C GLY A 367 1.97 13.62 -31.15
N SER A 368 2.82 14.62 -31.30
CA SER A 368 3.81 14.98 -30.27
C SER A 368 4.02 16.49 -30.22
N LEU A 369 4.33 16.98 -29.02
CA LEU A 369 4.75 18.38 -28.80
C LEU A 369 6.09 18.39 -28.07
N PRO A 370 7.02 19.29 -28.44
CA PRO A 370 8.30 19.37 -27.74
C PRO A 370 8.08 19.87 -26.30
N VAL A 371 8.46 19.03 -25.32
CA VAL A 371 8.41 19.33 -23.89
C VAL A 371 9.84 19.34 -23.36
N SER A 372 10.28 20.48 -22.80
CA SER A 372 11.64 20.62 -22.27
C SER A 372 11.84 19.62 -21.10
N ARG A 373 13.04 19.05 -21.00
CA ARG A 373 13.42 18.17 -19.86
C ARG A 373 13.38 18.91 -18.51
N THR A 374 13.60 20.22 -18.52
CA THR A 374 13.60 21.08 -17.33
C THR A 374 12.23 21.72 -17.05
N MET A 375 11.19 21.38 -17.80
CA MET A 375 9.84 21.89 -17.57
C MET A 375 9.26 21.35 -16.27
N ASP A 376 8.89 22.27 -15.38
CA ASP A 376 8.18 21.97 -14.14
C ASP A 376 6.68 22.27 -14.29
N ALA A 377 5.88 21.22 -14.38
CA ALA A 377 4.43 21.31 -14.50
C ALA A 377 3.73 21.89 -13.24
N ARG A 378 4.44 22.03 -12.11
CA ARG A 378 3.95 22.69 -10.90
C ARG A 378 3.94 24.21 -11.06
N ARG A 379 4.78 24.78 -11.97
CA ARG A 379 4.83 26.21 -12.23
C ARG A 379 3.69 26.65 -13.17
N PRO A 380 2.77 27.51 -12.73
CA PRO A 380 1.58 27.87 -13.51
C PRO A 380 1.91 28.41 -14.90
N ARG A 381 2.92 29.29 -15.00
CA ARG A 381 3.32 29.90 -16.29
C ARG A 381 3.84 28.91 -17.33
N GLU A 382 4.58 27.88 -16.90
CA GLU A 382 5.10 26.84 -17.81
C GLU A 382 3.99 25.90 -18.24
N ARG A 383 3.11 25.54 -17.30
CA ARG A 383 1.93 24.72 -17.55
C ARG A 383 0.99 25.39 -18.57
N ASP A 384 0.65 26.66 -18.36
CA ASP A 384 -0.28 27.39 -19.22
C ASP A 384 0.28 27.58 -20.64
N ARG A 385 1.60 27.77 -20.80
CA ARG A 385 2.26 27.78 -22.10
C ARG A 385 2.11 26.45 -22.83
N LEU A 386 2.30 25.31 -22.16
CA LEU A 386 2.18 24.00 -22.80
C LEU A 386 0.72 23.69 -23.15
N VAL A 387 -0.23 24.05 -22.27
CA VAL A 387 -1.66 23.93 -22.55
C VAL A 387 -2.07 24.79 -23.74
N GLY A 388 -1.55 26.04 -23.87
CA GLY A 388 -1.80 26.89 -25.03
C GLY A 388 -1.35 26.23 -26.34
N ARG A 389 -0.17 25.62 -26.35
CA ARG A 389 0.35 24.87 -27.50
C ARG A 389 -0.47 23.60 -27.82
N LEU A 390 -0.94 22.88 -26.79
CA LEU A 390 -1.82 21.72 -26.95
C LEU A 390 -3.13 22.16 -27.63
N VAL A 391 -3.79 23.18 -27.09
CA VAL A 391 -5.06 23.71 -27.61
C VAL A 391 -4.92 24.22 -29.04
N GLU A 392 -3.81 24.89 -29.35
CA GLU A 392 -3.47 25.35 -30.71
C GLU A 392 -3.32 24.16 -31.67
N ALA A 393 -2.58 23.11 -31.28
CA ALA A 393 -2.37 21.91 -32.08
C ALA A 393 -3.69 21.12 -32.30
N VAL A 394 -4.58 21.11 -31.33
CA VAL A 394 -5.93 20.53 -31.47
C VAL A 394 -6.78 21.34 -32.44
N ARG A 395 -6.76 22.68 -32.35
CA ARG A 395 -7.54 23.59 -33.20
C ARG A 395 -7.05 23.63 -34.65
N SER A 396 -5.74 23.63 -34.85
CA SER A 396 -5.13 23.67 -36.17
C SER A 396 -5.23 22.36 -36.96
N GLY A 397 -5.70 21.27 -36.30
CA GLY A 397 -5.84 19.95 -36.91
C GLY A 397 -4.51 19.28 -37.24
N THR A 398 -3.42 19.74 -36.66
CA THR A 398 -2.06 19.16 -36.89
C THR A 398 -1.90 17.78 -36.25
N LEU A 399 -2.83 17.37 -35.42
CA LEU A 399 -2.84 16.06 -34.76
C LEU A 399 -3.58 15.00 -35.59
N ASN A 400 -2.97 13.83 -35.76
CA ASN A 400 -3.57 12.75 -36.55
C ASN A 400 -4.59 11.93 -35.70
N GLU A 401 -5.86 12.31 -35.76
CA GLU A 401 -6.95 11.67 -35.04
C GLU A 401 -7.55 10.43 -35.72
N SER A 402 -7.04 9.97 -36.84
CA SER A 402 -7.63 8.88 -37.63
C SER A 402 -7.75 7.56 -36.80
N GLY A 403 -6.77 7.24 -35.98
CA GLY A 403 -6.81 6.10 -35.07
C GLY A 403 -7.84 6.24 -33.93
N ALA A 404 -7.97 7.45 -33.37
CA ALA A 404 -8.91 7.74 -32.30
C ALA A 404 -10.37 7.74 -32.79
N ARG A 405 -10.61 8.18 -34.03
CA ARG A 405 -11.96 8.13 -34.66
C ARG A 405 -12.44 6.70 -34.92
N ARG A 406 -11.54 5.77 -35.27
CA ARG A 406 -11.87 4.35 -35.40
C ARG A 406 -12.26 3.72 -34.06
N ARG A 407 -11.58 4.06 -32.96
CA ARG A 407 -11.92 3.58 -31.61
C ARG A 407 -13.22 4.20 -31.08
N ARG A 408 -13.50 5.48 -31.37
CA ARG A 408 -14.78 6.13 -31.00
C ARG A 408 -15.98 5.41 -31.62
N ARG A 409 -15.88 4.89 -32.84
CA ARG A 409 -16.95 4.10 -33.50
C ARG A 409 -17.12 2.72 -32.84
N ARG A 410 -16.04 2.07 -32.37
CA ARG A 410 -16.13 0.75 -31.70
C ARG A 410 -16.68 0.84 -30.29
N SER A 411 -16.34 1.85 -29.50
CA SER A 411 -16.86 2.05 -28.14
C SER A 411 -18.33 2.53 -28.12
N GLY A 412 -18.78 3.23 -29.17
CA GLY A 412 -20.19 3.63 -29.34
C GLY A 412 -21.12 2.47 -29.75
N ALA A 413 -20.60 1.46 -30.46
CA ALA A 413 -21.37 0.29 -30.88
C ALA A 413 -21.59 -0.76 -29.77
N GLY A 414 -20.76 -0.72 -28.70
CA GLY A 414 -20.88 -1.63 -27.56
C GLY A 414 -21.90 -1.23 -26.49
N ALA A 415 -22.46 0.00 -26.54
CA ALA A 415 -23.41 0.49 -25.54
C ALA A 415 -24.89 0.25 -25.91
N ASN A 416 -25.17 -0.27 -27.09
CA ASN A 416 -26.56 -0.48 -27.59
C ASN A 416 -26.88 -1.94 -27.96
N ALA A 417 -26.07 -2.93 -27.57
CA ALA A 417 -26.35 -4.35 -27.85
C ALA A 417 -26.90 -5.06 -26.59
N GLY A 418 -28.00 -4.56 -26.07
CA GLY A 418 -28.69 -5.13 -24.92
C GLY A 418 -30.18 -4.91 -24.97
N ALA A 419 -30.87 -5.18 -26.07
CA ALA A 419 -32.29 -5.50 -26.17
C ALA A 419 -32.70 -5.63 -27.68
N GLY A 420 -33.12 -6.78 -28.11
CA GLY A 420 -33.77 -6.96 -29.42
C GLY A 420 -33.41 -8.27 -30.09
N ALA A 421 -34.27 -9.25 -29.87
CA ALA A 421 -34.30 -10.49 -30.62
C ALA A 421 -34.79 -10.25 -32.06
N GLY A 422 -34.24 -10.98 -33.01
CA GLY A 422 -34.96 -11.42 -34.18
C GLY A 422 -34.57 -10.78 -35.50
N SER A 423 -34.27 -11.68 -36.39
CA SER A 423 -34.50 -11.69 -37.83
C SER A 423 -33.26 -11.62 -38.74
N ALA A 424 -33.16 -12.71 -39.41
CA ALA A 424 -32.47 -13.14 -40.61
C ALA A 424 -31.99 -12.07 -41.58
N ALA A 425 -30.71 -12.22 -42.01
CA ALA A 425 -30.33 -11.97 -43.43
C ALA A 425 -29.14 -12.86 -43.80
N SER A 426 -29.37 -13.65 -44.81
CA SER A 426 -28.49 -14.53 -45.54
C SER A 426 -27.29 -13.81 -46.18
N GLY A 427 -26.11 -14.30 -45.99
CA GLY A 427 -24.92 -13.95 -46.71
C GLY A 427 -23.95 -15.13 -46.73
N ARG A 428 -23.96 -15.87 -47.85
CA ARG A 428 -23.05 -16.98 -48.15
C ARG A 428 -21.61 -16.46 -48.20
N PRO A 429 -20.66 -17.18 -47.61
CA PRO A 429 -19.30 -17.30 -48.16
C PRO A 429 -19.10 -18.70 -48.77
N THR A 430 -18.41 -18.69 -49.85
CA THR A 430 -18.03 -19.75 -50.76
C THR A 430 -17.18 -20.81 -50.09
N ALA A 431 -17.40 -22.04 -50.57
CA ALA A 431 -16.78 -23.29 -50.23
C ALA A 431 -15.24 -23.28 -50.31
N GLY A 432 -14.59 -23.79 -49.27
CA GLY A 432 -13.21 -24.28 -49.28
C GLY A 432 -13.13 -25.54 -48.41
N GLY A 433 -12.88 -26.64 -49.06
CA GLY A 433 -12.69 -28.05 -48.74
C GLY A 433 -12.65 -28.50 -47.28
N LEU A 434 -13.58 -29.36 -46.94
CA LEU A 434 -13.51 -30.30 -45.83
C LEU A 434 -12.59 -31.48 -46.17
N PRO A 435 -11.73 -31.96 -45.25
CA PRO A 435 -11.26 -33.32 -45.30
C PRO A 435 -12.29 -34.23 -44.62
N THR A 436 -12.85 -35.13 -45.40
CA THR A 436 -13.63 -36.27 -44.95
C THR A 436 -12.69 -37.34 -44.39
N SER A 437 -12.82 -37.61 -43.08
CA SER A 437 -12.72 -38.97 -42.50
C SER A 437 -13.13 -38.90 -41.02
N VAL A 438 -14.37 -39.17 -40.73
CA VAL A 438 -14.80 -39.51 -39.36
C VAL A 438 -14.69 -41.01 -39.29
N GLY A 439 -13.70 -41.49 -38.55
CA GLY A 439 -13.63 -42.85 -38.03
C GLY A 439 -14.52 -42.92 -36.77
N ASP A 440 -15.49 -43.84 -36.79
CA ASP A 440 -16.23 -44.28 -35.61
C ASP A 440 -15.26 -44.78 -34.55
N GLY A 441 -15.24 -44.18 -33.36
CA GLY A 441 -14.41 -44.57 -32.23
C GLY A 441 -14.74 -43.87 -30.96
N ALA A 442 -15.59 -44.48 -30.13
CA ALA A 442 -15.65 -44.52 -28.67
C ALA A 442 -15.33 -43.23 -27.87
N GLY A 443 -16.34 -42.84 -27.10
CA GLY A 443 -16.32 -42.10 -25.83
C GLY A 443 -14.97 -41.62 -25.27
N GLY A 444 -14.60 -40.38 -25.57
CA GLY A 444 -13.57 -39.67 -24.82
C GLY A 444 -14.11 -39.35 -23.41
N GLY A 445 -13.38 -39.74 -22.38
CA GLY A 445 -13.75 -39.52 -20.98
C GLY A 445 -13.73 -38.03 -20.61
N PRO A 446 -14.35 -37.64 -19.48
CA PRO A 446 -14.46 -36.25 -19.03
C PRO A 446 -13.11 -35.50 -18.87
N ALA A 447 -12.00 -36.21 -18.76
CA ALA A 447 -10.66 -35.63 -18.63
C ALA A 447 -10.12 -35.01 -19.95
N GLU A 448 -10.54 -35.49 -21.12
CA GLU A 448 -10.07 -34.95 -22.42
C GLU A 448 -10.76 -33.63 -22.81
N VAL A 449 -11.93 -33.33 -22.22
CA VAL A 449 -12.69 -32.11 -22.52
C VAL A 449 -12.15 -30.90 -21.70
N GLU A 450 -11.57 -31.14 -20.53
CA GLU A 450 -11.02 -30.06 -19.69
C GLU A 450 -9.76 -29.44 -20.29
N ASP A 451 -8.99 -30.17 -21.09
CA ASP A 451 -7.76 -29.68 -21.72
C ASP A 451 -8.00 -28.87 -23.01
N LEU A 452 -9.25 -28.77 -23.48
CA LEU A 452 -9.56 -28.00 -24.68
C LEU A 452 -9.60 -26.47 -24.39
N PRO A 453 -9.25 -25.63 -25.39
CA PRO A 453 -9.47 -24.18 -25.30
C PRO A 453 -10.91 -23.85 -24.92
N ALA A 454 -11.11 -22.84 -24.07
CA ALA A 454 -12.42 -22.50 -23.51
C ALA A 454 -13.52 -22.32 -24.58
N ALA A 455 -13.20 -21.81 -25.77
CA ALA A 455 -14.15 -21.65 -26.87
C ALA A 455 -14.62 -23.00 -27.45
N GLU A 456 -13.69 -23.93 -27.69
CA GLU A 456 -13.99 -25.27 -28.22
C GLU A 456 -14.72 -26.10 -27.16
N ARG A 457 -14.35 -26.01 -25.92
CA ARG A 457 -15.01 -26.67 -24.79
C ARG A 457 -16.47 -26.23 -24.66
N ILE A 458 -16.79 -24.96 -24.88
CA ILE A 458 -18.17 -24.46 -24.87
C ILE A 458 -19.00 -25.16 -25.94
N ASP A 459 -18.49 -25.38 -27.15
CA ASP A 459 -19.24 -25.95 -28.25
C ASP A 459 -19.47 -27.47 -28.04
N VAL A 460 -18.47 -28.19 -27.49
CA VAL A 460 -18.63 -29.61 -27.10
C VAL A 460 -19.69 -29.74 -26.01
N LEU A 461 -19.57 -28.98 -24.92
CA LEU A 461 -20.56 -29.02 -23.82
C LEU A 461 -21.97 -28.63 -24.25
N ARG A 462 -22.13 -27.73 -25.21
CA ARG A 462 -23.44 -27.39 -25.81
C ARG A 462 -24.02 -28.53 -26.63
N HIS A 463 -23.17 -29.26 -27.31
CA HIS A 463 -23.62 -30.45 -28.06
C HIS A 463 -24.13 -31.53 -27.09
N GLU A 464 -23.35 -31.86 -26.05
CA GLU A 464 -23.73 -32.80 -25.00
C GLU A 464 -25.03 -32.40 -24.30
N MET A 465 -25.15 -31.10 -23.96
CA MET A 465 -26.36 -30.57 -23.33
C MET A 465 -27.59 -30.76 -24.23
N ARG A 466 -27.49 -30.61 -25.56
CA ARG A 466 -28.60 -30.79 -26.51
C ARG A 466 -28.96 -32.25 -26.71
N SER A 467 -28.00 -33.16 -26.63
CA SER A 467 -28.22 -34.60 -26.75
C SER A 467 -28.73 -35.24 -25.45
N HIS A 468 -28.66 -34.53 -24.32
CA HIS A 468 -29.11 -35.05 -23.04
C HIS A 468 -30.66 -35.24 -22.99
N PRO A 469 -31.17 -36.37 -22.49
CA PRO A 469 -32.62 -36.66 -22.48
C PRO A 469 -33.48 -35.56 -21.84
N CYS A 470 -32.98 -34.96 -20.75
CA CYS A 470 -33.69 -33.87 -20.07
C CYS A 470 -33.81 -32.58 -20.93
N HIS A 471 -33.12 -32.48 -22.06
CA HIS A 471 -33.26 -31.33 -22.96
C HIS A 471 -34.64 -31.28 -23.63
N ALA A 472 -35.23 -32.44 -23.86
CA ALA A 472 -36.58 -32.59 -24.45
C ALA A 472 -37.72 -32.56 -23.40
N CYS A 473 -37.41 -32.42 -22.10
CA CYS A 473 -38.41 -32.42 -21.05
C CYS A 473 -39.38 -31.22 -21.17
N PRO A 474 -40.70 -31.43 -21.15
CA PRO A 474 -41.68 -30.35 -21.18
C PRO A 474 -41.54 -29.41 -19.96
N ASP A 475 -41.21 -29.96 -18.79
CA ASP A 475 -41.05 -29.21 -17.54
C ASP A 475 -39.61 -28.68 -17.36
N ARG A 476 -38.80 -28.68 -18.42
CA ARG A 476 -37.39 -28.28 -18.41
C ARG A 476 -37.15 -26.91 -17.75
N GLU A 477 -38.03 -25.94 -17.98
CA GLU A 477 -37.83 -24.58 -17.44
C GLU A 477 -38.09 -24.52 -15.93
N GLU A 478 -38.98 -25.32 -15.39
CA GLU A 478 -39.21 -25.46 -13.97
C GLU A 478 -38.01 -26.15 -13.29
N HIS A 479 -37.60 -27.32 -13.83
CA HIS A 479 -36.40 -28.01 -13.38
C HIS A 479 -35.15 -27.10 -13.50
N ALA A 480 -35.05 -26.31 -14.58
CA ALA A 480 -33.94 -25.37 -14.76
C ALA A 480 -33.95 -24.23 -13.73
N ARG A 481 -35.12 -23.83 -13.21
CA ARG A 481 -35.20 -22.83 -12.12
C ARG A 481 -34.62 -23.39 -10.82
N VAL A 482 -34.96 -24.62 -10.45
CA VAL A 482 -34.40 -25.34 -9.32
C VAL A 482 -32.92 -25.62 -9.56
N GLY A 483 -32.55 -26.05 -10.78
CA GLY A 483 -31.17 -26.28 -11.19
C GLY A 483 -30.28 -25.04 -11.07
N ARG A 484 -30.79 -23.84 -11.40
CA ARG A 484 -30.04 -22.59 -11.14
C ARG A 484 -29.78 -22.34 -9.67
N ALA A 485 -30.78 -22.61 -8.80
CA ALA A 485 -30.58 -22.47 -7.34
C ALA A 485 -29.56 -23.50 -6.83
N TRP A 486 -29.60 -24.72 -7.33
CA TRP A 486 -28.64 -25.77 -7.01
C TRP A 486 -27.23 -25.40 -7.48
N ILE A 487 -27.03 -24.96 -8.72
CA ILE A 487 -25.74 -24.49 -9.25
C ILE A 487 -25.16 -23.38 -8.35
N LYS A 488 -26.00 -22.41 -7.97
CA LYS A 488 -25.57 -21.33 -7.08
C LYS A 488 -25.16 -21.84 -5.70
N ALA A 489 -25.93 -22.77 -5.14
CA ALA A 489 -25.67 -23.36 -3.83
C ALA A 489 -24.39 -24.23 -3.83
N VAL A 490 -24.13 -24.99 -4.92
CA VAL A 490 -22.87 -25.74 -5.13
C VAL A 490 -21.70 -24.78 -5.18
N ALA A 491 -21.76 -23.74 -6.02
CA ALA A 491 -20.69 -22.73 -6.12
C ALA A 491 -20.41 -22.01 -4.79
N GLU A 492 -21.44 -21.75 -3.97
CA GLU A 492 -21.27 -21.19 -2.63
C GLU A 492 -20.62 -22.19 -1.66
N ALA A 493 -21.02 -23.48 -1.73
CA ALA A 493 -20.42 -24.52 -0.92
C ALA A 493 -18.94 -24.76 -1.26
N ASP A 494 -18.60 -24.79 -2.56
CA ASP A 494 -17.24 -24.92 -3.06
C ASP A 494 -16.37 -23.71 -2.64
N ARG A 495 -16.89 -22.48 -2.72
CA ARG A 495 -16.21 -21.28 -2.24
C ARG A 495 -15.97 -21.31 -0.73
N LEU A 496 -16.92 -21.80 0.05
CA LEU A 496 -16.74 -21.97 1.50
C LEU A 496 -15.69 -23.03 1.78
N GLN A 497 -15.69 -24.14 1.06
CA GLN A 497 -14.70 -25.20 1.18
C GLN A 497 -13.29 -24.68 0.84
N ALA A 498 -13.11 -24.00 -0.29
CA ALA A 498 -11.85 -23.39 -0.69
C ALA A 498 -11.36 -22.36 0.35
N ARG A 499 -12.27 -21.58 0.96
CA ARG A 499 -11.93 -20.66 2.06
C ARG A 499 -11.52 -21.39 3.33
N ILE A 500 -12.10 -22.55 3.64
CA ILE A 500 -11.67 -23.40 4.75
C ILE A 500 -10.24 -23.89 4.48
N GLU A 501 -10.01 -24.47 3.32
CA GLU A 501 -8.70 -24.98 2.90
C GLU A 501 -7.63 -23.88 2.84
N SER A 502 -8.00 -22.69 2.38
CA SER A 502 -7.06 -21.55 2.37
C SER A 502 -6.70 -21.01 3.75
N ARG A 503 -7.51 -21.24 4.78
CA ARG A 503 -7.26 -20.77 6.15
C ARG A 503 -6.61 -21.81 7.06
N THR A 504 -6.79 -23.10 6.77
CA THR A 504 -6.19 -24.17 7.54
C THR A 504 -4.69 -24.24 7.30
N GLY A 505 -3.87 -24.19 8.36
CA GLY A 505 -2.40 -24.24 8.25
C GLY A 505 -1.77 -23.05 7.52
N THR A 506 -2.40 -21.88 7.53
CA THR A 506 -1.96 -20.69 6.75
C THR A 506 -0.54 -20.27 7.11
N ILE A 507 -0.20 -20.23 8.40
CA ILE A 507 1.13 -19.79 8.86
C ILE A 507 2.21 -20.79 8.46
N ALA A 508 1.97 -22.09 8.61
CA ALA A 508 2.91 -23.12 8.19
C ALA A 508 3.11 -23.13 6.66
N ARG A 509 2.04 -22.91 5.87
CA ARG A 509 2.16 -22.79 4.40
C ARG A 509 2.93 -21.55 3.97
N LEU A 510 2.73 -20.41 4.64
CA LEU A 510 3.53 -19.21 4.41
C LEU A 510 5.01 -19.46 4.72
N PHE A 511 5.29 -20.14 5.83
CA PHE A 511 6.65 -20.53 6.17
C PHE A 511 7.27 -21.46 5.10
N ASP A 512 6.51 -22.45 4.61
CA ASP A 512 6.99 -23.33 3.54
C ASP A 512 7.21 -22.56 2.22
N ALA A 513 6.40 -21.56 1.92
CA ALA A 513 6.58 -20.70 0.76
C ALA A 513 7.85 -19.83 0.90
N VAL A 514 8.08 -19.23 2.07
CA VAL A 514 9.32 -18.53 2.41
C VAL A 514 10.53 -19.47 2.26
N CYS A 515 10.45 -20.70 2.77
CA CYS A 515 11.52 -21.68 2.61
C CYS A 515 11.82 -22.02 1.13
N ARG A 516 10.79 -22.09 0.26
CA ARG A 516 11.01 -22.33 -1.18
C ARG A 516 11.83 -21.20 -1.82
N VAL A 517 11.49 -19.94 -1.55
CA VAL A 517 12.27 -18.79 -2.04
C VAL A 517 13.71 -18.85 -1.54
N LEU A 518 13.90 -19.18 -0.26
CA LEU A 518 15.24 -19.33 0.34
C LEU A 518 16.05 -20.47 -0.26
N VAL A 519 15.42 -21.58 -0.67
CA VAL A 519 16.09 -22.69 -1.36
C VAL A 519 16.51 -22.27 -2.76
N GLU A 520 15.62 -21.65 -3.53
CA GLU A 520 15.93 -21.15 -4.88
C GLU A 520 17.08 -20.14 -4.86
N LEU A 521 17.12 -19.28 -3.87
CA LEU A 521 18.23 -18.34 -3.68
C LEU A 521 19.45 -18.95 -2.97
N GLY A 522 19.44 -20.22 -2.56
CA GLY A 522 20.56 -20.92 -1.94
C GLY A 522 20.94 -20.45 -0.54
N TYR A 523 20.00 -19.91 0.23
CA TYR A 523 20.12 -19.63 1.66
C TYR A 523 19.82 -20.87 2.51
N LEU A 524 18.97 -21.74 1.96
CA LEU A 524 18.68 -23.07 2.49
C LEU A 524 19.04 -24.11 1.44
N GLU A 525 19.38 -25.30 1.88
CA GLU A 525 19.59 -26.46 1.01
C GLU A 525 18.87 -27.68 1.56
N PRO A 526 18.30 -28.54 0.71
CA PRO A 526 17.74 -29.82 1.13
C PRO A 526 18.82 -30.73 1.71
N VAL A 527 18.56 -31.38 2.84
CA VAL A 527 19.45 -32.39 3.45
C VAL A 527 19.45 -33.66 2.57
N ASP A 528 18.26 -34.02 2.07
CA ASP A 528 18.08 -35.13 1.14
C ASP A 528 17.59 -34.61 -0.21
N ARG A 529 18.38 -34.74 -1.26
CA ARG A 529 18.01 -34.28 -2.61
C ARG A 529 16.84 -35.07 -3.23
N GLY A 530 16.61 -36.31 -2.77
CA GLY A 530 15.45 -37.09 -3.21
C GLY A 530 14.12 -36.67 -2.56
N HIS A 531 14.18 -35.99 -1.42
CA HIS A 531 13.04 -35.52 -0.66
C HIS A 531 13.26 -34.09 -0.17
N PRO A 532 13.32 -33.10 -1.07
CA PRO A 532 13.65 -31.70 -0.72
C PRO A 532 12.63 -31.04 0.20
N GLU A 533 11.44 -31.63 0.32
CA GLU A 533 10.35 -31.13 1.18
C GLU A 533 10.48 -31.58 2.65
N ARG A 534 11.37 -32.53 2.98
CA ARG A 534 11.46 -33.08 4.34
C ARG A 534 12.27 -32.22 5.28
N GLU A 535 13.59 -32.13 5.08
CA GLU A 535 14.49 -31.40 5.97
C GLU A 535 15.37 -30.42 5.18
N LEU A 536 15.57 -29.24 5.76
CA LEU A 536 16.36 -28.16 5.19
C LEU A 536 17.51 -27.79 6.13
N ARG A 537 18.65 -27.46 5.54
CA ARG A 537 19.85 -26.98 6.26
C ARG A 537 20.16 -25.55 5.86
N VAL A 538 20.55 -24.75 6.85
CA VAL A 538 20.97 -23.36 6.64
C VAL A 538 22.39 -23.34 6.07
N THR A 539 22.57 -22.71 4.92
CA THR A 539 23.87 -22.55 4.24
C THR A 539 24.71 -21.45 4.90
N GLY A 540 25.98 -21.28 4.46
CA GLY A 540 26.80 -20.15 4.89
C GLY A 540 26.15 -18.79 4.58
N ALA A 541 25.54 -18.65 3.41
CA ALA A 541 24.76 -17.46 3.06
C ALA A 541 23.53 -17.28 3.96
N GLY A 542 22.84 -18.37 4.30
CA GLY A 542 21.72 -18.35 5.23
C GLY A 542 22.13 -17.86 6.62
N ARG A 543 23.31 -18.22 7.13
CA ARG A 543 23.81 -17.71 8.42
C ARG A 543 24.13 -16.22 8.38
N ILE A 544 24.51 -15.67 7.24
CA ILE A 544 24.68 -14.23 7.07
C ILE A 544 23.30 -13.55 7.11
N LEU A 545 22.33 -14.04 6.35
CA LEU A 545 20.94 -13.54 6.40
C LEU A 545 20.37 -13.59 7.82
N ALA A 546 20.64 -14.64 8.59
CA ALA A 546 20.20 -14.78 9.98
C ALA A 546 20.64 -13.64 10.91
N ARG A 547 21.64 -12.84 10.52
CA ARG A 547 22.19 -11.71 11.29
C ARG A 547 21.67 -10.35 10.80
N VAL A 548 20.84 -10.32 9.77
CA VAL A 548 20.23 -9.09 9.22
C VAL A 548 18.80 -8.98 9.72
N TYR A 549 18.55 -8.04 10.63
CA TYR A 549 17.24 -7.77 11.23
C TYR A 549 16.67 -6.46 10.67
N ALA A 550 16.21 -6.51 9.44
CA ALA A 550 15.62 -5.38 8.74
C ALA A 550 14.32 -5.82 8.05
N GLU A 551 13.46 -4.89 7.71
CA GLU A 551 12.20 -5.20 7.02
C GLU A 551 12.45 -5.79 5.62
N ARG A 552 13.54 -5.37 4.96
CA ARG A 552 14.02 -5.89 3.67
C ARG A 552 15.27 -6.78 3.84
N ASP A 553 15.24 -7.67 4.84
CA ASP A 553 16.33 -8.56 5.23
C ASP A 553 16.90 -9.35 4.05
N LEU A 554 16.02 -9.97 3.25
CA LEU A 554 16.43 -10.76 2.08
C LEU A 554 17.05 -9.89 0.98
N LEU A 555 16.50 -8.71 0.72
CA LEU A 555 17.05 -7.78 -0.27
C LEU A 555 18.48 -7.37 0.11
N ILE A 556 18.68 -6.98 1.36
CA ILE A 556 19.99 -6.59 1.90
C ILE A 556 21.00 -7.75 1.77
N ALA A 557 20.60 -8.93 2.20
CA ALA A 557 21.46 -10.12 2.12
C ALA A 557 21.79 -10.51 0.67
N GLN A 558 20.83 -10.35 -0.25
CA GLN A 558 21.03 -10.68 -1.66
C GLN A 558 21.91 -9.63 -2.36
N CYS A 559 21.76 -8.35 -2.06
CA CYS A 559 22.66 -7.30 -2.56
C CYS A 559 24.10 -7.54 -2.14
N LEU A 560 24.33 -7.89 -0.86
CA LEU A 560 25.65 -8.31 -0.38
C LEU A 560 26.19 -9.51 -1.15
N ARG A 561 25.38 -10.54 -1.32
CA ARG A 561 25.79 -11.79 -1.96
C ARG A 561 26.14 -11.62 -3.42
N GLU A 562 25.40 -10.79 -4.15
CA GLU A 562 25.64 -10.49 -5.57
C GLU A 562 26.74 -9.45 -5.78
N GLY A 563 27.26 -8.82 -4.72
CA GLY A 563 28.30 -7.79 -4.82
C GLY A 563 27.78 -6.46 -5.36
N VAL A 564 26.49 -6.17 -5.17
CA VAL A 564 25.87 -4.93 -5.64
C VAL A 564 26.56 -3.70 -5.06
N TRP A 565 27.10 -3.82 -3.87
CA TRP A 565 27.79 -2.74 -3.12
C TRP A 565 29.32 -2.79 -3.23
N ASP A 566 29.87 -3.71 -4.06
CA ASP A 566 31.32 -3.83 -4.23
C ASP A 566 31.91 -2.52 -4.79
N GLY A 567 33.00 -2.03 -4.16
CA GLY A 567 33.72 -0.85 -4.61
C GLY A 567 33.07 0.50 -4.28
N LEU A 568 31.94 0.52 -3.55
CA LEU A 568 31.37 1.77 -3.03
C LEU A 568 32.21 2.33 -1.89
N GLY A 569 32.42 3.66 -1.87
CA GLY A 569 32.95 4.34 -0.69
C GLY A 569 31.91 4.41 0.44
N PRO A 570 32.34 4.73 1.70
CA PRO A 570 31.45 4.76 2.86
C PRO A 570 30.19 5.61 2.67
N ALA A 571 30.31 6.80 2.11
CA ALA A 571 29.18 7.70 1.87
C ALA A 571 28.22 7.16 0.80
N GLU A 572 28.74 6.57 -0.30
CA GLU A 572 27.92 5.93 -1.32
C GLU A 572 27.23 4.68 -0.76
N LEU A 573 27.91 3.91 0.09
CA LEU A 573 27.33 2.74 0.75
C LEU A 573 26.18 3.16 1.68
N ALA A 574 26.36 4.23 2.49
CA ALA A 574 25.30 4.77 3.31
C ALA A 574 24.07 5.15 2.45
N GLY A 575 24.28 5.80 1.30
CA GLY A 575 23.24 6.13 0.33
C GLY A 575 22.55 4.89 -0.21
N ALA A 576 23.28 3.87 -0.64
CA ALA A 576 22.74 2.62 -1.15
C ALA A 576 21.92 1.87 -0.09
N VAL A 577 22.48 1.61 1.08
CA VAL A 577 21.78 0.91 2.17
C VAL A 577 20.51 1.68 2.60
N SER A 578 20.53 3.02 2.53
CA SER A 578 19.35 3.83 2.85
C SER A 578 18.14 3.53 1.95
N ALA A 579 18.37 3.13 0.70
CA ALA A 579 17.30 2.72 -0.21
C ALA A 579 16.63 1.40 0.23
N CYS A 580 17.35 0.55 0.95
CA CYS A 580 16.80 -0.66 1.53
C CYS A 580 16.07 -0.43 2.86
N VAL A 581 16.20 0.77 3.47
CA VAL A 581 15.61 1.11 4.77
C VAL A 581 14.41 2.05 4.63
N TYR A 582 14.50 3.00 3.68
CA TYR A 582 13.51 4.06 3.55
C TYR A 582 12.15 3.58 3.05
N GLU A 583 11.08 4.11 3.67
CA GLU A 583 9.70 3.91 3.27
C GLU A 583 8.98 5.25 3.07
N PRO A 584 8.57 5.59 1.84
CA PRO A 584 7.83 6.82 1.58
C PRO A 584 6.42 6.74 2.15
N ARG A 585 5.92 7.83 2.72
CA ARG A 585 4.56 7.92 3.30
C ARG A 585 3.45 8.07 2.29
N LEU A 586 3.73 8.70 1.18
CA LEU A 586 2.83 8.86 0.06
C LEU A 586 3.42 8.05 -1.09
N SER A 587 2.56 7.54 -1.98
CA SER A 587 3.03 7.00 -3.25
C SER A 587 3.93 8.05 -3.88
N ALA A 588 5.22 7.90 -3.73
CA ALA A 588 6.18 8.74 -4.39
C ALA A 588 5.86 8.62 -5.87
N GLN A 589 5.26 9.67 -6.42
CA GLN A 589 5.47 9.95 -7.83
C GLN A 589 6.98 9.99 -7.95
N SER A 590 7.53 9.14 -8.81
CA SER A 590 8.96 8.98 -9.02
C SER A 590 9.66 10.33 -8.90
N LEU A 591 10.20 10.58 -7.73
CA LEU A 591 11.13 11.68 -7.54
C LEU A 591 12.30 11.29 -8.43
N SER A 592 12.55 12.09 -9.46
CA SER A 592 13.74 11.96 -10.28
C SER A 592 14.91 11.78 -9.32
N LEU A 593 15.59 10.63 -9.40
CA LEU A 593 16.72 10.32 -8.53
C LEU A 593 17.65 11.54 -8.52
N PRO A 594 17.88 12.21 -7.38
CA PRO A 594 18.84 13.31 -7.31
C PRO A 594 20.29 12.82 -7.49
N VAL A 595 20.48 11.51 -7.73
CA VAL A 595 21.74 10.83 -7.97
C VAL A 595 21.99 10.70 -9.47
N ALA A 596 23.17 11.10 -9.93
CA ALA A 596 23.53 10.94 -11.34
C ALA A 596 23.49 9.47 -11.75
N PRO A 597 22.78 9.09 -12.82
CA PRO A 597 22.64 7.68 -13.20
C PRO A 597 23.97 6.97 -13.40
N ASP A 598 24.99 7.66 -13.91
CA ASP A 598 26.32 7.10 -14.22
C ASP A 598 27.29 7.12 -13.04
N SER A 599 26.89 7.63 -11.86
CA SER A 599 27.68 7.54 -10.64
C SER A 599 27.72 6.11 -10.08
N GLY A 600 28.68 5.83 -9.16
CA GLY A 600 28.75 4.57 -8.44
C GLY A 600 27.43 4.24 -7.77
N LEU A 601 26.89 5.17 -6.98
CA LEU A 601 25.61 5.05 -6.30
C LEU A 601 24.45 4.86 -7.31
N GLY A 602 24.41 5.61 -8.41
CA GLY A 602 23.33 5.48 -9.42
C GLY A 602 23.29 4.10 -10.10
N ARG A 603 24.48 3.52 -10.41
CA ARG A 603 24.55 2.12 -10.91
C ARG A 603 24.09 1.12 -9.88
N CYS A 604 24.50 1.30 -8.62
CA CYS A 604 24.12 0.46 -7.50
C CYS A 604 22.60 0.44 -7.29
N LEU A 605 21.93 1.57 -7.22
CA LEU A 605 20.48 1.67 -7.05
C LEU A 605 19.69 0.96 -8.16
N ARG A 606 20.19 0.98 -9.41
CA ARG A 606 19.60 0.20 -10.50
C ARG A 606 19.78 -1.31 -10.29
N ALA A 607 20.95 -1.72 -9.80
CA ALA A 607 21.22 -3.12 -9.51
C ALA A 607 20.34 -3.62 -8.35
N GLU A 608 20.18 -2.84 -7.26
CA GLU A 608 19.26 -3.14 -6.16
C GLU A 608 17.82 -3.32 -6.63
N HIS A 609 17.35 -2.42 -7.52
CA HIS A 609 16.02 -2.57 -8.12
C HIS A 609 15.91 -3.87 -8.93
N GLY A 610 16.96 -4.26 -9.66
CA GLY A 610 17.02 -5.53 -10.38
C GLY A 610 16.95 -6.74 -9.45
N VAL A 611 17.65 -6.69 -8.31
CA VAL A 611 17.59 -7.74 -7.26
C VAL A 611 16.19 -7.83 -6.69
N ALA A 612 15.59 -6.71 -6.31
CA ALA A 612 14.23 -6.67 -5.76
C ALA A 612 13.20 -7.28 -6.72
N ARG A 613 13.29 -6.98 -8.02
CA ARG A 613 12.40 -7.58 -9.02
C ARG A 613 12.53 -9.10 -9.09
N ARG A 614 13.75 -9.63 -9.08
CA ARG A 614 13.96 -11.09 -9.09
C ARG A 614 13.42 -11.77 -7.83
N ILE A 615 13.55 -11.12 -6.66
CA ILE A 615 12.93 -11.62 -5.42
C ILE A 615 11.41 -11.65 -5.59
N ASN A 616 10.79 -10.57 -6.08
CA ASN A 616 9.35 -10.50 -6.29
C ASN A 616 8.84 -11.54 -7.30
N ASP A 617 9.61 -11.84 -8.35
CA ASP A 617 9.26 -12.91 -9.30
C ASP A 617 9.24 -14.29 -8.62
N LEU A 618 10.21 -14.57 -7.74
CA LEU A 618 10.26 -15.82 -6.96
C LEU A 618 9.14 -15.87 -5.91
N GLU A 619 8.81 -14.76 -5.25
CA GLU A 619 7.69 -14.65 -4.33
C GLU A 619 6.36 -14.93 -5.03
N ALA A 620 6.17 -14.38 -6.23
CA ALA A 620 4.99 -14.65 -7.04
C ALA A 620 4.84 -16.13 -7.41
N LEU A 621 5.95 -16.79 -7.80
CA LEU A 621 5.98 -18.24 -8.05
C LEU A 621 5.68 -19.06 -6.78
N ALA A 622 6.09 -18.57 -5.63
CA ALA A 622 5.82 -19.19 -4.34
C ALA A 622 4.44 -18.83 -3.76
N HIS A 623 3.64 -18.02 -4.46
CA HIS A 623 2.35 -17.49 -4.01
C HIS A 623 2.44 -16.63 -2.73
N LEU A 624 3.53 -15.89 -2.58
CA LEU A 624 3.72 -14.86 -1.55
C LEU A 624 3.30 -13.49 -2.08
N GLU A 625 2.93 -12.58 -1.17
CA GLU A 625 2.79 -11.17 -1.50
C GLU A 625 4.18 -10.58 -1.81
N PRO A 626 4.32 -9.75 -2.85
CA PRO A 626 5.61 -9.15 -3.20
C PRO A 626 6.18 -8.32 -2.06
N SER A 627 7.45 -8.51 -1.76
CA SER A 627 8.19 -7.67 -0.81
C SER A 627 8.40 -6.26 -1.36
N ALA A 628 8.48 -5.28 -0.45
CA ALA A 628 8.79 -3.91 -0.85
C ALA A 628 10.20 -3.84 -1.47
N GLY A 629 10.31 -3.19 -2.63
CA GLY A 629 11.61 -2.96 -3.29
C GLY A 629 12.45 -1.88 -2.61
N ALA A 630 13.66 -1.65 -3.13
CA ALA A 630 14.48 -0.53 -2.72
C ALA A 630 13.84 0.81 -3.11
N GLU A 631 13.87 1.79 -2.20
CA GLU A 631 13.31 3.13 -2.40
C GLU A 631 14.42 4.18 -2.43
N PRO A 632 14.83 4.66 -3.59
CA PRO A 632 16.06 5.43 -3.76
C PRO A 632 15.96 6.90 -3.34
N ALA A 633 14.78 7.41 -2.96
CA ALA A 633 14.55 8.84 -2.73
C ALA A 633 15.45 9.44 -1.65
N LEU A 634 15.87 8.65 -0.67
CA LEU A 634 16.74 9.10 0.41
C LEU A 634 18.24 8.93 0.09
N ALA A 635 18.60 8.20 -0.96
CA ALA A 635 19.99 7.81 -1.23
C ALA A 635 20.93 9.01 -1.46
N GLY A 636 20.54 9.96 -2.31
CA GLY A 636 21.31 11.19 -2.56
C GLY A 636 21.46 12.08 -1.33
N PRO A 637 20.38 12.42 -0.62
CA PRO A 637 20.41 13.15 0.63
C PRO A 637 21.34 12.52 1.69
N VAL A 638 21.31 11.19 1.87
CA VAL A 638 22.16 10.47 2.81
C VAL A 638 23.63 10.48 2.37
N GLU A 639 23.90 10.25 1.08
CA GLU A 639 25.26 10.36 0.55
C GLU A 639 25.83 11.76 0.77
N ALA A 640 25.07 12.82 0.47
CA ALA A 640 25.49 14.20 0.71
C ALA A 640 25.75 14.46 2.20
N TRP A 641 24.86 13.97 3.07
CA TRP A 641 25.04 14.05 4.53
C TRP A 641 26.31 13.36 4.97
N ALA A 642 26.55 12.13 4.60
CA ALA A 642 27.75 11.37 4.96
C ALA A 642 29.04 12.05 4.46
N ARG A 643 28.99 12.74 3.32
CA ARG A 643 30.10 13.56 2.77
C ARG A 643 30.27 14.91 3.46
N GLY A 644 29.48 15.25 4.48
CA GLY A 644 29.64 16.48 5.24
C GLY A 644 28.72 17.64 4.85
N ALA A 645 27.71 17.42 3.99
CA ALA A 645 26.73 18.47 3.67
C ALA A 645 25.97 18.93 4.91
N GLY A 646 25.59 20.19 4.98
CA GLY A 646 24.75 20.75 6.04
C GLY A 646 23.30 20.25 5.95
N LEU A 647 22.60 20.25 7.09
CA LEU A 647 21.20 19.79 7.18
C LEU A 647 20.26 20.52 6.22
N SER A 648 20.45 21.83 6.02
CA SER A 648 19.66 22.63 5.07
C SER A 648 19.65 22.00 3.68
N ARG A 649 20.83 21.67 3.15
CA ARG A 649 20.97 21.10 1.82
C ARG A 649 20.32 19.73 1.69
N VAL A 650 20.47 18.90 2.74
CA VAL A 650 19.87 17.57 2.78
C VAL A 650 18.35 17.64 2.76
N LEU A 651 17.76 18.62 3.44
CA LEU A 651 16.31 18.80 3.48
C LEU A 651 15.77 19.49 2.23
N GLU A 652 16.52 20.38 1.60
CA GLU A 652 16.16 21.02 0.31
C GLU A 652 16.02 19.99 -0.82
N ASP A 653 16.89 18.98 -0.82
CA ASP A 653 16.90 17.89 -1.80
C ASP A 653 15.91 16.76 -1.47
N SER A 654 15.16 16.88 -0.38
CA SER A 654 14.19 15.87 0.08
C SER A 654 12.89 16.51 0.57
N ASP A 655 11.77 15.80 0.45
CA ASP A 655 10.47 16.21 1.02
C ASP A 655 10.36 15.86 2.54
N LEU A 656 11.49 15.70 3.23
CA LEU A 656 11.53 15.28 4.63
C LEU A 656 11.61 16.46 5.58
N THR A 657 11.00 16.31 6.75
CA THR A 657 11.31 17.17 7.90
C THR A 657 12.62 16.71 8.55
N ALA A 658 13.25 17.58 9.34
CA ALA A 658 14.47 17.23 10.09
C ALA A 658 14.26 15.99 10.99
N GLY A 659 13.12 15.88 11.67
CA GLY A 659 12.80 14.72 12.49
C GLY A 659 12.55 13.43 11.68
N ASP A 660 12.03 13.53 10.45
CA ASP A 660 11.93 12.38 9.55
C ASP A 660 13.31 11.92 9.10
N PHE A 661 14.17 12.85 8.69
CA PHE A 661 15.56 12.54 8.31
C PHE A 661 16.31 11.84 9.45
N VAL A 662 16.27 12.39 10.66
CA VAL A 662 16.91 11.79 11.84
C VAL A 662 16.37 10.40 12.13
N ARG A 663 15.07 10.19 12.04
CA ARG A 663 14.46 8.88 12.25
C ARG A 663 14.96 7.85 11.24
N TRP A 664 15.00 8.20 9.95
CA TRP A 664 15.51 7.30 8.92
C TRP A 664 17.01 7.08 9.01
N ALA A 665 17.77 8.13 9.35
CA ALA A 665 19.21 8.01 9.62
C ALA A 665 19.50 7.05 10.78
N LYS A 666 18.71 7.07 11.86
CA LYS A 666 18.84 6.10 12.97
C LYS A 666 18.55 4.66 12.55
N GLN A 667 17.50 4.44 11.75
CA GLN A 667 17.23 3.09 11.22
C GLN A 667 18.34 2.63 10.28
N LEU A 668 18.89 3.55 9.48
CA LEU A 668 20.05 3.26 8.65
C LEU A 668 21.27 2.89 9.50
N LEU A 669 21.54 3.64 10.57
CA LEU A 669 22.65 3.37 11.51
C LEU A 669 22.51 1.97 12.15
N ASP A 670 21.29 1.58 12.52
CA ASP A 670 21.04 0.23 13.04
C ASP A 670 21.40 -0.86 12.01
N VAL A 671 20.99 -0.69 10.75
CA VAL A 671 21.34 -1.64 9.68
C VAL A 671 22.83 -1.61 9.37
N LEU A 672 23.47 -0.42 9.31
CA LEU A 672 24.91 -0.30 9.10
C LEU A 672 25.70 -0.97 10.24
N ALA A 673 25.27 -0.82 11.50
CA ALA A 673 25.86 -1.49 12.65
C ALA A 673 25.74 -3.03 12.55
N GLN A 674 24.60 -3.53 12.10
CA GLN A 674 24.42 -4.96 11.82
C GLN A 674 25.38 -5.44 10.72
N LEU A 675 25.50 -4.70 9.61
CA LEU A 675 26.42 -5.01 8.51
C LEU A 675 27.89 -4.95 8.97
N ALA A 676 28.24 -3.96 9.78
CA ALA A 676 29.58 -3.83 10.38
C ALA A 676 29.93 -4.98 11.32
N SER A 677 28.94 -5.59 11.97
CA SER A 677 29.10 -6.73 12.87
C SER A 677 29.15 -8.10 12.17
N LEU A 678 28.96 -8.15 10.84
CA LEU A 678 29.00 -9.40 10.10
C LEU A 678 30.40 -10.02 10.14
N VAL A 679 30.43 -11.32 10.39
CA VAL A 679 31.66 -12.11 10.38
C VAL A 679 31.62 -13.09 9.20
N PRO A 680 32.70 -13.22 8.43
CA PRO A 680 32.76 -14.20 7.35
C PRO A 680 32.48 -15.62 7.84
N GLU A 681 31.48 -16.26 7.23
CA GLU A 681 31.11 -17.63 7.59
C GLU A 681 32.09 -18.64 6.93
N PRO A 682 32.75 -19.52 7.72
CA PRO A 682 33.75 -20.44 7.18
C PRO A 682 33.23 -21.33 6.05
N GLN A 683 31.93 -21.68 6.08
CA GLN A 683 31.28 -22.56 5.09
C GLN A 683 30.72 -21.78 3.89
N ALA A 684 30.83 -20.44 3.89
CA ALA A 684 30.44 -19.63 2.74
C ALA A 684 31.50 -19.68 1.64
N PRO A 685 31.14 -19.50 0.35
CA PRO A 685 32.08 -19.36 -0.75
C PRO A 685 33.13 -18.27 -0.46
N ARG A 686 34.37 -18.47 -0.97
CA ARG A 686 35.47 -17.54 -0.73
C ARG A 686 35.12 -16.07 -1.09
N GLU A 687 34.52 -15.88 -2.24
CA GLU A 687 34.09 -14.55 -2.71
C GLU A 687 33.11 -13.89 -1.74
N LEU A 688 32.14 -14.63 -1.22
CA LEU A 688 31.18 -14.08 -0.26
C LEU A 688 31.87 -13.72 1.07
N ARG A 689 32.86 -14.50 1.51
CA ARG A 689 33.64 -14.17 2.72
C ARG A 689 34.45 -12.88 2.55
N GLU A 690 35.10 -12.72 1.38
CA GLU A 690 35.85 -11.52 1.04
C GLU A 690 34.94 -10.29 0.99
N ARG A 691 33.74 -10.40 0.36
CA ARG A 691 32.73 -9.34 0.34
C ARG A 691 32.24 -8.97 1.75
N VAL A 692 31.93 -9.96 2.59
CA VAL A 692 31.52 -9.70 3.99
C VAL A 692 32.58 -8.91 4.72
N THR A 693 33.87 -9.27 4.56
CA THR A 693 34.98 -8.56 5.22
C THR A 693 35.08 -7.10 4.74
N ALA A 694 35.01 -6.89 3.42
CA ALA A 694 35.09 -5.55 2.83
C ALA A 694 33.88 -4.69 3.23
N LEU A 695 32.67 -5.26 3.15
CA LEU A 695 31.44 -4.58 3.51
C LEU A 695 31.41 -4.21 5.00
N SER A 696 31.84 -5.11 5.88
CA SER A 696 31.86 -4.86 7.33
C SER A 696 32.71 -3.66 7.67
N ALA A 697 33.88 -3.52 7.06
CA ALA A 697 34.75 -2.35 7.25
C ALA A 697 34.08 -1.06 6.69
N ALA A 698 33.61 -1.11 5.45
CA ALA A 698 32.95 0.04 4.82
C ALA A 698 31.67 0.48 5.55
N ALA A 699 30.92 -0.46 6.12
CA ALA A 699 29.71 -0.17 6.90
C ALA A 699 30.05 0.49 8.26
N ALA A 700 31.16 0.10 8.88
CA ALA A 700 31.64 0.77 10.09
C ALA A 700 32.00 2.24 9.80
N ASP A 701 32.74 2.51 8.73
CA ASP A 701 33.09 3.86 8.30
C ASP A 701 31.84 4.66 7.91
N ALA A 702 30.93 4.06 7.15
CA ALA A 702 29.65 4.67 6.77
C ALA A 702 28.79 5.04 7.99
N SER A 703 28.80 4.20 9.03
CA SER A 703 28.11 4.47 10.29
C SER A 703 28.68 5.71 10.99
N LEU A 704 30.00 5.87 11.01
CA LEU A 704 30.67 7.07 11.57
C LEU A 704 30.29 8.32 10.77
N ASP A 705 30.32 8.24 9.45
CA ASP A 705 29.99 9.36 8.54
C ASP A 705 28.54 9.82 8.69
N VAL A 706 27.60 8.90 8.91
CA VAL A 706 26.17 9.22 9.13
C VAL A 706 25.91 9.73 10.54
N SER A 707 26.62 9.18 11.57
CA SER A 707 26.45 9.53 12.98
C SER A 707 27.14 10.85 13.34
N ARG A 708 26.67 11.95 12.76
CA ARG A 708 27.18 13.30 13.02
C ARG A 708 26.05 14.31 13.18
N GLY A 709 26.38 15.50 13.64
CA GLY A 709 25.46 16.62 13.78
C GLY A 709 24.15 16.21 14.48
N VAL A 710 23.02 16.63 13.94
CA VAL A 710 21.69 16.39 14.50
C VAL A 710 21.37 14.88 14.67
N VAL A 711 21.99 13.99 13.92
CA VAL A 711 21.79 12.54 14.06
C VAL A 711 22.47 12.02 15.33
N ALA A 712 23.69 12.49 15.63
CA ALA A 712 24.43 12.09 16.82
C ALA A 712 23.77 12.58 18.12
N TRP A 713 23.22 13.81 18.14
CA TRP A 713 22.65 14.36 19.40
C TRP A 713 21.29 13.82 19.74
N SER A 714 20.59 13.26 18.79
CA SER A 714 19.25 12.75 19.06
C SER A 714 19.24 11.47 19.92
N GLY A 715 20.38 11.13 20.58
CA GLY A 715 20.56 9.99 21.48
C GLY A 715 20.44 8.63 20.75
N VAL A 716 21.49 7.84 20.74
CA VAL A 716 21.42 6.41 20.39
C VAL A 716 20.92 5.66 21.60
#